data_9404ff23925aee9af9977836e0ffb4a3
#
_entry.id   9404ff23925aee9af9977836e0ffb4a3
#
_cell.length_a   1.000
_cell.length_b   1.000
_cell.length_c   1.000
_cell.angle_alpha   90.00
_cell.angle_beta   90.00
_cell.angle_gamma   90.00
#
_symmetry.space_group_name_H-M   'P 1'
#
loop_
_entity.id
_entity.type
_entity.pdbx_description
1 polymer ?
#
loop_
_entity_poly.entity_id
_entity_poly.type
_entity_poly.pdbx_seq_one_letter_code
_entity_poly.pdbx_strand_id
1 'polypeptide(L)'
;MNAQPGTPPRESVRLVSRRDVRLVNRAGHVYICSSTGTLRVPQRNPELSELEGDIGLEFLPDDVIAGLRSRTLVHSASDAPLSHPLYDTGGPGATRPAVVVGEGPLADGVAERLRRAGAEAVRAPAPDRSADPGALVLPLHGEETLLRRWTERAMEARAPILTHLSSPTRLLFAVLDPPRTACPVCLVRRLRANHTWQPIADLPLDVLYGAAESDRWPTTAIAAAMLAHQTMAALTRGTSGPAELLEVDHATLVTTRHPALHTPLCPACAPVAAPPEPAEPPAVDPESCWGRMRRAVDPLTGLVAEVRVRDADREPGNSTTHVLTAGHPTTTWFSPVQASSCSGAVKYDPTLARVCAVGEFMERYAAGVYDPDRLVRASFRKLGAAAVDPRSLPLASEREYAALSRIAPFDPDLELDWVEGRSLTTGQVRYVPACAVYVPYRFPRRRERLIDPISTGLAAGSGPHHATLGGLLEVVERDAVAVFWENRLALPTLDLGGLTGGPAAAIVERLTAAGVQVLCKDLTTDLGIPAVSVRYVEGPADRPMVAHATSAHLDLHGALLGALEEADLCRTGLRSWLAERDIPGVDDIELDRSDFYTYYCGPGRLSLVPFWDEGPLRPLPAPSPAPASYQAAVEEVVRRLAARGHEPIAVDITPVDVAECGVRVVRSVVPGLCPITLRRDFRRRGGRRLYEAPVRMGLRAAPLTEDELNPYPLPLG
;
A
#
# COMPACT_ATOMS: atom_id res chain seq x y z
N MET A 1 -45.51 -46.44 -23.49
CA MET A 1 -45.36 -45.19 -24.27
C MET A 1 -45.36 -44.04 -23.28
N ASN A 2 -44.16 -43.68 -22.80
CA ASN A 2 -43.97 -42.56 -21.87
C ASN A 2 -43.42 -41.38 -22.68
N ALA A 3 -44.24 -40.34 -22.84
CA ALA A 3 -43.79 -39.07 -23.38
C ALA A 3 -43.04 -38.30 -22.29
N GLN A 4 -41.79 -37.96 -22.52
CA GLN A 4 -41.05 -36.99 -21.73
C GLN A 4 -41.60 -35.57 -22.03
N PRO A 5 -41.69 -34.68 -21.00
CA PRO A 5 -42.11 -33.31 -21.24
C PRO A 5 -41.00 -32.57 -21.97
N GLY A 6 -41.36 -31.96 -23.12
CA GLY A 6 -40.45 -31.16 -23.95
C GLY A 6 -39.95 -29.93 -23.19
N THR A 7 -38.65 -29.70 -23.29
CA THR A 7 -38.00 -28.47 -22.91
C THR A 7 -38.64 -27.29 -23.66
N PRO A 8 -39.01 -26.19 -23.00
CA PRO A 8 -39.53 -25.02 -23.70
C PRO A 8 -38.45 -24.44 -24.63
N PRO A 9 -38.84 -23.88 -25.80
CA PRO A 9 -37.89 -23.28 -26.71
C PRO A 9 -37.17 -22.14 -25.98
N ARG A 10 -35.83 -22.18 -26.02
CA ARG A 10 -34.98 -21.09 -25.53
C ARG A 10 -35.38 -19.84 -26.33
N GLU A 11 -35.94 -18.84 -25.67
CA GLU A 11 -36.10 -17.51 -26.24
C GLU A 11 -34.71 -16.99 -26.66
N SER A 12 -34.55 -16.79 -27.96
CA SER A 12 -33.36 -16.10 -28.50
C SER A 12 -33.43 -14.64 -28.14
N VAL A 13 -32.99 -14.28 -26.94
CA VAL A 13 -32.84 -12.89 -26.56
C VAL A 13 -31.59 -12.35 -27.26
N ARG A 14 -31.76 -11.61 -28.34
CA ARG A 14 -30.69 -10.80 -28.93
C ARG A 14 -30.35 -9.70 -27.97
N LEU A 15 -29.19 -9.80 -27.29
CA LEU A 15 -28.61 -8.71 -26.53
C LEU A 15 -27.74 -7.89 -27.47
N VAL A 16 -28.17 -6.67 -27.75
CA VAL A 16 -27.35 -5.68 -28.42
C VAL A 16 -26.31 -5.22 -27.38
N SER A 17 -25.04 -5.43 -27.65
CA SER A 17 -23.98 -4.94 -26.77
C SER A 17 -24.05 -3.39 -26.69
N ARG A 18 -23.83 -2.84 -25.49
CA ARG A 18 -23.63 -1.40 -25.36
C ARG A 18 -22.41 -1.01 -26.22
N ARG A 19 -22.45 0.17 -26.85
CA ARG A 19 -21.36 0.67 -27.70
C ARG A 19 -20.04 0.85 -26.99
N ASP A 20 -20.03 0.83 -25.65
CA ASP A 20 -18.86 0.89 -24.79
C ASP A 20 -18.29 -0.49 -24.39
N VAL A 21 -18.91 -1.59 -24.86
CA VAL A 21 -18.47 -2.96 -24.56
C VAL A 21 -17.60 -3.49 -25.68
N ARG A 22 -16.41 -3.97 -25.35
CA ARG A 22 -15.48 -4.61 -26.29
C ARG A 22 -15.12 -6.01 -25.84
N LEU A 23 -14.95 -6.90 -26.80
CA LEU A 23 -14.46 -8.24 -26.57
C LEU A 23 -12.98 -8.31 -26.94
N VAL A 24 -12.18 -8.84 -26.03
CA VAL A 24 -10.75 -9.05 -26.24
C VAL A 24 -10.44 -10.51 -25.99
N ASN A 25 -9.91 -11.21 -27.00
CA ASN A 25 -9.50 -12.61 -26.89
C ASN A 25 -8.00 -12.68 -26.62
N ARG A 26 -7.59 -13.23 -25.47
CA ARG A 26 -6.17 -13.39 -25.10
C ARG A 26 -5.95 -14.58 -24.19
N ALA A 27 -4.92 -15.36 -24.46
CA ALA A 27 -4.47 -16.48 -23.62
C ALA A 27 -5.57 -17.49 -23.25
N GLY A 28 -6.45 -17.86 -24.22
CA GLY A 28 -7.52 -18.84 -24.00
C GLY A 28 -8.71 -18.32 -23.17
N HIS A 29 -8.86 -17.00 -23.10
CA HIS A 29 -9.98 -16.34 -22.43
C HIS A 29 -10.54 -15.22 -23.29
N VAL A 30 -11.85 -14.98 -23.18
CA VAL A 30 -12.51 -13.79 -23.73
C VAL A 30 -12.71 -12.80 -22.58
N TYR A 31 -12.26 -11.58 -22.77
CA TYR A 31 -12.45 -10.48 -21.83
C TYR A 31 -13.52 -9.56 -22.39
N ILE A 32 -14.52 -9.28 -21.57
CA ILE A 32 -15.59 -8.33 -21.88
C ILE A 32 -15.25 -7.03 -21.16
N CYS A 33 -14.72 -6.07 -21.90
CA CYS A 33 -14.26 -4.79 -21.36
C CYS A 33 -15.35 -3.72 -21.57
N SER A 34 -15.61 -2.93 -20.54
CA SER A 34 -16.51 -1.78 -20.60
C SER A 34 -15.98 -0.61 -19.77
N SER A 35 -16.58 0.56 -19.90
CA SER A 35 -16.27 1.73 -19.07
C SER A 35 -16.53 1.50 -17.56
N THR A 36 -17.31 0.51 -17.18
CA THR A 36 -17.64 0.20 -15.78
C THR A 36 -16.90 -1.02 -15.23
N GLY A 37 -16.08 -1.69 -16.03
CA GLY A 37 -15.26 -2.82 -15.61
C GLY A 37 -15.05 -3.86 -16.71
N THR A 38 -14.31 -4.89 -16.35
CA THR A 38 -13.99 -5.99 -17.27
C THR A 38 -14.38 -7.32 -16.64
N LEU A 39 -14.96 -8.21 -17.45
CA LEU A 39 -15.32 -9.58 -17.08
C LEU A 39 -14.47 -10.57 -17.87
N ARG A 40 -13.89 -11.54 -17.18
CA ARG A 40 -13.14 -12.65 -17.83
C ARG A 40 -14.04 -13.85 -17.98
N VAL A 41 -14.07 -14.41 -19.17
CA VAL A 41 -14.82 -15.64 -19.49
C VAL A 41 -13.84 -16.68 -20.03
N PRO A 42 -13.79 -17.91 -19.48
CA PRO A 42 -13.01 -18.98 -20.06
C PRO A 42 -13.51 -19.28 -21.48
N GLN A 43 -12.61 -19.33 -22.46
CA GLN A 43 -12.97 -19.69 -23.82
C GLN A 43 -13.23 -21.20 -23.90
N ARG A 44 -14.50 -21.60 -23.85
CA ARG A 44 -14.90 -23.00 -24.02
C ARG A 44 -15.29 -23.34 -25.47
N ASN A 45 -15.43 -22.33 -26.33
CA ASN A 45 -15.80 -22.49 -27.72
C ASN A 45 -14.85 -21.71 -28.63
N PRO A 46 -14.11 -22.36 -29.57
CA PRO A 46 -13.17 -21.70 -30.49
C PRO A 46 -13.84 -20.69 -31.44
N GLU A 47 -15.15 -20.78 -31.68
CA GLU A 47 -15.88 -19.84 -32.54
C GLU A 47 -16.04 -18.43 -31.94
N LEU A 48 -15.78 -18.25 -30.64
CA LEU A 48 -15.80 -16.92 -29.98
C LEU A 48 -14.60 -16.03 -30.39
N SER A 49 -13.63 -16.55 -31.10
CA SER A 49 -12.45 -15.79 -31.53
C SER A 49 -12.71 -14.83 -32.70
N GLU A 50 -13.83 -14.96 -33.40
CA GLU A 50 -14.14 -14.21 -34.64
C GLU A 50 -15.32 -13.20 -34.47
N LEU A 51 -15.83 -13.01 -33.25
CA LEU A 51 -17.00 -12.16 -33.04
C LEU A 51 -16.62 -10.68 -32.91
N GLU A 52 -16.65 -9.97 -34.02
CA GLU A 52 -16.84 -8.53 -34.05
C GLU A 52 -18.33 -8.23 -34.28
N GLY A 53 -19.02 -7.64 -33.30
CA GLY A 53 -20.41 -7.23 -33.43
C GLY A 53 -21.39 -7.80 -32.42
N ASP A 54 -22.63 -8.04 -32.82
CA ASP A 54 -23.70 -8.52 -31.97
C ASP A 54 -23.43 -9.94 -31.47
N ILE A 55 -23.33 -10.13 -30.16
CA ILE A 55 -23.07 -11.44 -29.53
C ILE A 55 -24.40 -12.12 -29.26
N GLY A 56 -24.58 -13.30 -29.82
CA GLY A 56 -25.65 -14.23 -29.40
C GLY A 56 -25.37 -14.76 -28.00
N LEU A 57 -26.21 -14.50 -27.02
CA LEU A 57 -26.07 -14.99 -25.65
C LEU A 57 -26.09 -16.51 -25.50
N GLU A 58 -26.55 -17.20 -26.49
CA GLU A 58 -26.66 -18.66 -26.55
C GLU A 58 -25.31 -19.38 -26.41
N PHE A 59 -24.18 -18.65 -26.60
CA PHE A 59 -22.81 -19.17 -26.49
C PHE A 59 -22.16 -18.89 -25.13
N LEU A 60 -22.81 -18.11 -24.24
CA LEU A 60 -22.27 -17.77 -22.92
C LEU A 60 -22.89 -18.66 -21.84
N PRO A 61 -22.13 -19.05 -20.81
CA PRO A 61 -22.65 -19.71 -19.62
C PRO A 61 -23.70 -18.85 -18.91
N ASP A 62 -24.69 -19.48 -18.30
CA ASP A 62 -25.86 -18.80 -17.66
C ASP A 62 -25.41 -17.86 -16.50
N ASP A 63 -24.37 -18.19 -15.77
CA ASP A 63 -23.75 -17.36 -14.72
C ASP A 63 -23.12 -16.08 -15.28
N VAL A 64 -22.54 -16.17 -16.48
CA VAL A 64 -21.96 -15.00 -17.19
C VAL A 64 -23.08 -14.08 -17.67
N ILE A 65 -24.17 -14.65 -18.22
CA ILE A 65 -25.34 -13.88 -18.64
C ILE A 65 -25.97 -13.15 -17.45
N ALA A 66 -26.11 -13.84 -16.31
CA ALA A 66 -26.62 -13.24 -15.08
C ALA A 66 -25.71 -12.11 -14.58
N GLY A 67 -24.37 -12.30 -14.62
CA GLY A 67 -23.40 -11.29 -14.27
C GLY A 67 -23.41 -10.06 -15.19
N LEU A 68 -23.63 -10.25 -16.48
CA LEU A 68 -23.78 -9.17 -17.46
C LEU A 68 -25.06 -8.36 -17.24
N ARG A 69 -26.19 -9.04 -16.93
CA ARG A 69 -27.46 -8.39 -16.60
C ARG A 69 -27.40 -7.59 -15.30
N SER A 70 -26.78 -8.13 -14.25
CA SER A 70 -26.66 -7.46 -12.95
C SER A 70 -25.79 -6.20 -13.01
N ARG A 71 -24.86 -6.12 -13.96
CA ARG A 71 -23.97 -4.96 -14.16
C ARG A 71 -24.49 -3.95 -15.18
N THR A 72 -25.70 -4.11 -15.67
CA THR A 72 -26.32 -3.21 -16.67
C THR A 72 -25.50 -3.03 -17.95
N LEU A 73 -24.68 -4.03 -18.30
CA LEU A 73 -23.80 -4.00 -19.48
C LEU A 73 -24.54 -4.32 -20.79
N VAL A 74 -25.84 -4.65 -20.69
CA VAL A 74 -26.65 -5.09 -21.83
C VAL A 74 -28.05 -4.45 -21.75
N HIS A 75 -28.45 -3.73 -22.80
CA HIS A 75 -29.79 -3.13 -22.94
C HIS A 75 -30.43 -3.45 -24.28
N SER A 76 -31.76 -3.38 -24.35
CA SER A 76 -32.52 -3.52 -25.61
C SER A 76 -32.41 -2.26 -26.46
N ALA A 77 -32.36 -2.44 -27.78
CA ALA A 77 -32.15 -1.36 -28.75
C ALA A 77 -33.39 -0.46 -28.90
N SER A 78 -33.49 0.58 -28.16
CA SER A 78 -34.30 1.77 -28.52
C SER A 78 -33.85 2.94 -27.65
N ASP A 79 -33.20 3.97 -28.23
CA ASP A 79 -33.41 5.37 -27.92
C ASP A 79 -32.36 6.28 -28.61
N ALA A 80 -32.87 7.38 -29.17
CA ALA A 80 -32.16 8.34 -30.01
C ALA A 80 -31.74 9.62 -29.22
N PRO A 81 -30.86 10.48 -29.75
CA PRO A 81 -30.10 11.48 -28.98
C PRO A 81 -30.65 12.89 -29.00
N LEU A 82 -30.23 13.73 -28.04
CA LEU A 82 -30.50 15.17 -27.94
C LEU A 82 -29.19 16.00 -28.02
N SER A 83 -29.29 17.22 -28.62
CA SER A 83 -28.18 18.16 -28.88
C SER A 83 -28.37 19.51 -28.17
N HIS A 84 -27.28 20.16 -27.70
CA HIS A 84 -27.27 21.58 -27.27
C HIS A 84 -25.91 22.28 -27.44
N PRO A 85 -25.82 23.59 -27.71
CA PRO A 85 -24.59 24.34 -27.99
C PRO A 85 -24.03 25.13 -26.81
N LEU A 86 -22.72 25.41 -26.77
CA LEU A 86 -22.03 26.22 -25.76
C LEU A 86 -21.11 27.32 -26.32
N TYR A 87 -20.97 28.39 -25.57
CA TYR A 87 -20.62 29.78 -25.85
C TYR A 87 -19.12 30.10 -26.03
N ASP A 88 -18.89 31.26 -26.70
CA ASP A 88 -17.64 31.89 -27.08
C ASP A 88 -17.14 32.87 -25.99
N THR A 89 -15.85 32.88 -25.65
CA THR A 89 -15.21 33.92 -24.85
C THR A 89 -13.83 34.25 -25.39
N GLY A 90 -13.69 35.44 -26.00
CA GLY A 90 -12.43 35.96 -26.53
C GLY A 90 -11.43 36.38 -25.45
N GLY A 91 -10.14 36.00 -25.60
CA GLY A 91 -9.00 36.45 -24.82
C GLY A 91 -7.78 36.78 -25.70
N PRO A 92 -6.77 37.51 -25.20
CA PRO A 92 -5.63 37.98 -25.98
C PRO A 92 -4.72 36.83 -26.44
N GLY A 93 -4.21 36.95 -27.68
CA GLY A 93 -3.46 35.94 -28.39
C GLY A 93 -2.24 35.39 -27.66
N ALA A 94 -2.13 34.06 -27.62
CA ALA A 94 -0.95 33.36 -27.18
C ALA A 94 0.19 33.48 -28.21
N THR A 95 1.40 33.77 -27.76
CA THR A 95 2.58 33.96 -28.62
C THR A 95 3.18 32.65 -29.15
N ARG A 96 2.72 31.52 -28.69
CA ARG A 96 3.16 30.18 -29.14
C ARG A 96 1.97 29.29 -29.48
N PRO A 97 2.08 28.40 -30.50
CA PRO A 97 0.97 27.58 -30.94
C PRO A 97 0.59 26.47 -29.94
N ALA A 98 -0.70 26.15 -29.92
CA ALA A 98 -1.15 24.90 -29.32
C ALA A 98 -0.92 23.76 -30.34
N VAL A 99 -0.21 22.71 -29.92
CA VAL A 99 0.01 21.51 -30.73
C VAL A 99 -1.00 20.43 -30.32
N VAL A 100 -1.92 20.11 -31.26
CA VAL A 100 -2.95 19.09 -31.04
C VAL A 100 -2.50 17.78 -31.69
N VAL A 101 -2.26 16.78 -30.89
CA VAL A 101 -1.79 15.45 -31.30
C VAL A 101 -2.96 14.50 -31.52
N GLY A 102 -2.82 13.62 -32.49
CA GLY A 102 -3.84 12.62 -32.85
C GLY A 102 -4.60 12.96 -34.13
N GLU A 103 -5.45 12.04 -34.55
CA GLU A 103 -6.31 12.14 -35.74
C GLU A 103 -7.77 11.98 -35.29
N GLY A 104 -8.72 12.34 -36.15
CA GLY A 104 -10.15 12.16 -35.91
C GLY A 104 -10.88 13.39 -35.39
N PRO A 105 -12.21 13.30 -35.27
CA PRO A 105 -13.12 14.44 -35.04
C PRO A 105 -12.90 15.20 -33.75
N LEU A 106 -12.45 14.50 -32.68
CA LEU A 106 -12.18 15.16 -31.40
C LEU A 106 -11.01 16.12 -31.52
N ALA A 107 -9.91 15.66 -32.11
CA ALA A 107 -8.72 16.46 -32.31
C ALA A 107 -8.94 17.60 -33.32
N ASP A 108 -9.71 17.33 -34.37
CA ASP A 108 -10.13 18.37 -35.36
C ASP A 108 -11.01 19.43 -34.70
N GLY A 109 -11.98 18.98 -33.90
CA GLY A 109 -12.87 19.86 -33.15
C GLY A 109 -12.16 20.71 -32.10
N VAL A 110 -11.12 20.21 -31.45
CA VAL A 110 -10.27 20.96 -30.51
C VAL A 110 -9.47 22.04 -31.29
N ALA A 111 -8.76 21.62 -32.35
CA ALA A 111 -7.94 22.54 -33.14
C ALA A 111 -8.76 23.68 -33.77
N GLU A 112 -9.95 23.38 -34.29
CA GLU A 112 -10.87 24.39 -34.86
C GLU A 112 -11.31 25.38 -33.78
N ARG A 113 -11.71 24.92 -32.61
CA ARG A 113 -12.16 25.83 -31.53
C ARG A 113 -11.03 26.70 -30.98
N LEU A 114 -9.81 26.17 -30.90
CA LEU A 114 -8.64 26.96 -30.51
C LEU A 114 -8.38 28.08 -31.52
N ARG A 115 -8.46 27.80 -32.82
CA ARG A 115 -8.30 28.83 -33.88
C ARG A 115 -9.42 29.90 -33.83
N ARG A 116 -10.66 29.48 -33.60
CA ARG A 116 -11.79 30.42 -33.42
C ARG A 116 -11.62 31.29 -32.17
N ALA A 117 -10.97 30.78 -31.12
CA ALA A 117 -10.65 31.54 -29.92
C ALA A 117 -9.39 32.43 -30.07
N GLY A 118 -8.79 32.49 -31.25
CA GLY A 118 -7.64 33.33 -31.54
C GLY A 118 -6.28 32.71 -31.19
N ALA A 119 -6.22 31.43 -30.85
CA ALA A 119 -4.95 30.73 -30.66
C ALA A 119 -4.46 30.15 -31.99
N GLU A 120 -3.15 30.16 -32.22
CA GLU A 120 -2.54 29.35 -33.25
C GLU A 120 -2.61 27.90 -32.86
N ALA A 121 -3.22 27.02 -33.66
CA ALA A 121 -3.34 25.61 -33.41
C ALA A 121 -2.82 24.79 -34.59
N VAL A 122 -1.83 23.94 -34.30
CA VAL A 122 -1.14 23.07 -35.27
C VAL A 122 -1.48 21.62 -34.96
N ARG A 123 -1.77 20.83 -36.00
CA ARG A 123 -1.95 19.37 -35.91
C ARG A 123 -0.60 18.69 -36.12
N ALA A 124 -0.26 17.75 -35.24
CA ALA A 124 0.95 16.98 -35.37
C ALA A 124 0.70 15.48 -35.06
N PRO A 125 0.94 14.55 -36.00
CA PRO A 125 0.76 13.14 -35.77
C PRO A 125 1.94 12.51 -34.97
N ALA A 126 3.13 13.14 -35.04
CA ALA A 126 4.33 12.69 -34.36
C ALA A 126 5.12 13.89 -33.80
N PRO A 127 5.99 13.67 -32.78
CA PRO A 127 6.82 14.73 -32.23
C PRO A 127 7.86 15.17 -33.27
N ASP A 128 7.54 16.28 -33.96
CA ASP A 128 8.41 16.93 -34.92
C ASP A 128 9.09 18.14 -34.26
N ARG A 129 10.33 18.44 -34.67
CA ARG A 129 11.08 19.61 -34.19
C ARG A 129 10.59 20.97 -34.73
N SER A 130 9.63 20.93 -35.64
CA SER A 130 9.21 22.10 -36.38
C SER A 130 8.35 23.14 -35.61
N ALA A 131 7.72 22.74 -34.51
CA ALA A 131 6.90 23.62 -33.69
C ALA A 131 7.34 23.61 -32.22
N ASP A 132 7.66 24.78 -31.69
CA ASP A 132 7.87 24.99 -30.25
C ASP A 132 6.50 25.21 -29.59
N PRO A 133 5.96 24.21 -28.82
CA PRO A 133 4.59 24.29 -28.36
C PRO A 133 4.44 25.31 -27.22
N GLY A 134 3.37 26.11 -27.29
CA GLY A 134 2.88 26.89 -26.16
C GLY A 134 2.04 26.06 -25.21
N ALA A 135 1.33 25.05 -25.75
CA ALA A 135 0.66 23.97 -25.01
C ALA A 135 0.55 22.73 -25.90
N LEU A 136 0.48 21.55 -25.30
CA LEU A 136 0.21 20.29 -25.97
C LEU A 136 -1.17 19.75 -25.60
N VAL A 137 -1.91 19.25 -26.60
CA VAL A 137 -3.12 18.45 -26.39
C VAL A 137 -2.82 17.03 -26.84
N LEU A 138 -2.84 16.08 -25.92
CA LEU A 138 -2.30 14.74 -26.11
C LEU A 138 -3.28 13.65 -25.65
N PRO A 139 -3.69 12.71 -26.51
CA PRO A 139 -4.50 11.58 -26.10
C PRO A 139 -3.70 10.59 -25.23
N LEU A 140 -4.33 10.00 -24.21
CA LEU A 140 -3.69 9.02 -23.32
C LEU A 140 -3.60 7.60 -23.91
N HIS A 141 -4.27 7.33 -25.03
CA HIS A 141 -4.33 6.00 -25.63
C HIS A 141 -3.15 5.66 -26.57
N GLY A 142 -2.11 6.47 -26.60
CA GLY A 142 -0.92 6.22 -27.41
C GLY A 142 0.05 5.19 -26.79
N GLU A 143 1.03 4.74 -27.60
CA GLU A 143 2.16 3.97 -27.10
C GLU A 143 2.94 4.79 -26.05
N GLU A 144 3.38 4.14 -24.98
CA GLU A 144 4.13 4.79 -23.90
C GLU A 144 5.39 5.51 -24.41
N THR A 145 6.06 4.93 -25.42
CA THR A 145 7.23 5.55 -26.06
C THR A 145 6.89 6.86 -26.74
N LEU A 146 5.73 6.98 -27.37
CA LEU A 146 5.25 8.21 -28.00
C LEU A 146 4.86 9.25 -26.95
N LEU A 147 4.13 8.84 -25.92
CA LEU A 147 3.76 9.70 -24.79
C LEU A 147 5.00 10.25 -24.08
N ARG A 148 6.03 9.43 -23.93
CA ARG A 148 7.31 9.83 -23.34
C ARG A 148 7.98 10.93 -24.19
N ARG A 149 8.11 10.74 -25.51
CA ARG A 149 8.72 11.72 -26.41
C ARG A 149 7.96 13.07 -26.38
N TRP A 150 6.63 13.04 -26.38
CA TRP A 150 5.83 14.25 -26.26
C TRP A 150 6.00 14.93 -24.91
N THR A 151 6.11 14.17 -23.83
CA THR A 151 6.39 14.69 -22.50
C THR A 151 7.75 15.38 -22.44
N GLU A 152 8.80 14.72 -22.96
CA GLU A 152 10.16 15.27 -23.05
C GLU A 152 10.14 16.59 -23.85
N ARG A 153 9.43 16.63 -24.99
CA ARG A 153 9.30 17.84 -25.82
C ARG A 153 8.58 18.98 -25.10
N ALA A 154 7.50 18.68 -24.37
CA ALA A 154 6.80 19.69 -23.58
C ALA A 154 7.68 20.26 -22.46
N MET A 155 8.45 19.41 -21.80
CA MET A 155 9.38 19.84 -20.74
C MET A 155 10.50 20.74 -21.28
N GLU A 156 11.07 20.43 -22.47
CA GLU A 156 12.04 21.28 -23.15
C GLU A 156 11.45 22.65 -23.47
N ALA A 157 10.22 22.66 -23.97
CA ALA A 157 9.50 23.88 -24.32
C ALA A 157 8.88 24.62 -23.11
N ARG A 158 8.89 24.03 -21.93
CA ARG A 158 8.16 24.48 -20.73
C ARG A 158 6.68 24.72 -21.02
N ALA A 159 6.07 23.81 -21.76
CA ALA A 159 4.68 23.89 -22.19
C ALA A 159 3.81 22.99 -21.32
N PRO A 160 2.63 23.44 -20.86
CA PRO A 160 1.65 22.59 -20.21
C PRO A 160 1.13 21.54 -21.20
N ILE A 161 0.77 20.37 -20.65
CA ILE A 161 0.17 19.28 -21.41
C ILE A 161 -1.28 19.12 -20.94
N LEU A 162 -2.22 19.27 -21.86
CA LEU A 162 -3.59 18.82 -21.66
C LEU A 162 -3.69 17.42 -22.25
N THR A 163 -3.92 16.44 -21.39
CA THR A 163 -4.09 15.04 -21.82
C THR A 163 -5.52 14.59 -21.63
N HIS A 164 -5.99 13.65 -22.48
CA HIS A 164 -7.38 13.20 -22.44
C HIS A 164 -7.54 11.73 -22.84
N LEU A 165 -8.64 11.13 -22.35
CA LEU A 165 -9.15 9.83 -22.78
C LEU A 165 -10.66 9.93 -22.88
N SER A 166 -11.21 9.75 -24.08
CA SER A 166 -12.65 9.88 -24.34
C SER A 166 -13.27 8.49 -24.59
N SER A 167 -14.43 8.26 -23.99
CA SER A 167 -15.26 7.09 -24.19
C SER A 167 -16.71 7.49 -24.46
N PRO A 168 -17.61 6.57 -24.88
CA PRO A 168 -19.03 6.87 -25.07
C PRO A 168 -19.71 7.46 -23.84
N THR A 169 -19.26 7.11 -22.64
CA THR A 169 -19.92 7.43 -21.38
C THR A 169 -19.23 8.53 -20.60
N ARG A 170 -17.92 8.75 -20.83
CA ARG A 170 -17.13 9.71 -20.04
C ARG A 170 -15.95 10.29 -20.79
N LEU A 171 -15.55 11.49 -20.38
CA LEU A 171 -14.30 12.13 -20.74
C LEU A 171 -13.41 12.21 -19.51
N LEU A 172 -12.21 11.64 -19.59
CA LEU A 172 -11.14 11.89 -18.64
C LEU A 172 -10.18 12.91 -19.23
N PHE A 173 -9.79 13.95 -18.48
CA PHE A 173 -8.75 14.88 -18.93
C PHE A 173 -8.02 15.52 -17.75
N ALA A 174 -6.77 15.90 -17.99
CA ALA A 174 -5.94 16.61 -17.02
C ALA A 174 -5.10 17.70 -17.69
N VAL A 175 -4.85 18.80 -16.99
CA VAL A 175 -3.84 19.78 -17.34
C VAL A 175 -2.62 19.55 -16.48
N LEU A 176 -1.49 19.24 -17.10
CA LEU A 176 -0.26 18.81 -16.45
C LEU A 176 0.88 19.78 -16.81
N ASP A 177 1.81 19.95 -15.88
CA ASP A 177 2.99 20.80 -16.05
C ASP A 177 4.25 20.04 -15.54
N PRO A 178 4.67 18.99 -16.25
CA PRO A 178 5.82 18.20 -15.84
C PRO A 178 7.11 19.04 -15.95
N PRO A 179 8.08 18.87 -15.03
CA PRO A 179 8.12 17.88 -13.97
C PRO A 179 7.50 18.35 -12.63
N ARG A 180 6.86 19.54 -12.58
CA ARG A 180 6.21 20.07 -11.37
C ARG A 180 4.98 19.24 -10.95
N THR A 181 4.30 18.66 -11.91
CA THR A 181 3.17 17.75 -11.71
C THR A 181 3.44 16.42 -12.40
N ALA A 182 2.61 15.42 -12.13
CA ALA A 182 2.60 14.18 -12.91
C ALA A 182 2.59 14.46 -14.42
N CYS A 183 3.13 13.55 -15.21
CA CYS A 183 3.10 13.62 -16.67
C CYS A 183 2.08 12.61 -17.25
N PRO A 184 1.77 12.66 -18.55
CA PRO A 184 0.89 11.69 -19.21
C PRO A 184 1.30 10.22 -18.98
N VAL A 185 2.60 9.92 -18.96
CA VAL A 185 3.11 8.56 -18.67
C VAL A 185 2.79 8.16 -17.24
N CYS A 186 2.90 9.08 -16.27
CA CYS A 186 2.48 8.82 -14.89
C CYS A 186 1.00 8.43 -14.82
N LEU A 187 0.11 9.18 -15.49
CA LEU A 187 -1.32 8.88 -15.52
C LEU A 187 -1.60 7.51 -16.17
N VAL A 188 -0.98 7.22 -17.32
CA VAL A 188 -1.14 5.93 -17.99
C VAL A 188 -0.73 4.78 -17.08
N ARG A 189 0.44 4.88 -16.46
CA ARG A 189 0.94 3.85 -15.53
C ARG A 189 0.05 3.70 -14.31
N ARG A 190 -0.46 4.81 -13.74
CA ARG A 190 -1.38 4.78 -12.60
C ARG A 190 -2.72 4.16 -12.97
N LEU A 191 -3.33 4.56 -14.06
CA LEU A 191 -4.59 3.99 -14.55
C LEU A 191 -4.47 2.49 -14.83
N ARG A 192 -3.33 2.04 -15.38
CA ARG A 192 -3.06 0.61 -15.57
C ARG A 192 -2.83 -0.11 -14.25
N ALA A 193 -2.02 0.44 -13.36
CA ALA A 193 -1.72 -0.16 -12.05
C ALA A 193 -2.99 -0.30 -11.20
N ASN A 194 -3.92 0.64 -11.32
CA ASN A 194 -5.18 0.64 -10.57
C ASN A 194 -6.29 -0.17 -11.25
N HIS A 195 -6.07 -0.67 -12.45
CA HIS A 195 -7.05 -1.55 -13.09
C HIS A 195 -7.06 -2.91 -12.38
N THR A 196 -8.24 -3.32 -11.93
CA THR A 196 -8.43 -4.49 -11.05
C THR A 196 -8.08 -5.85 -11.66
N TRP A 197 -7.75 -5.90 -12.97
CA TRP A 197 -7.52 -7.15 -13.71
C TRP A 197 -6.13 -7.22 -14.34
N GLN A 198 -5.19 -7.78 -13.60
CA GLN A 198 -3.80 -7.93 -14.03
C GLN A 198 -3.58 -8.61 -15.38
N PRO A 199 -4.34 -9.68 -15.78
CA PRO A 199 -4.10 -10.37 -17.05
C PRO A 199 -4.31 -9.52 -18.29
N ILE A 200 -5.01 -8.38 -18.15
CA ILE A 200 -5.32 -7.47 -19.26
C ILE A 200 -4.69 -6.08 -19.10
N ALA A 201 -3.91 -5.88 -18.05
CA ALA A 201 -3.25 -4.60 -17.79
C ALA A 201 -2.29 -4.15 -18.92
N ASP A 202 -1.81 -5.08 -19.75
CA ASP A 202 -1.01 -4.79 -20.96
C ASP A 202 -1.85 -4.25 -22.14
N LEU A 203 -3.17 -4.31 -22.05
CA LEU A 203 -4.01 -3.80 -23.13
C LEU A 203 -3.91 -2.27 -23.22
N PRO A 204 -4.10 -1.69 -24.42
CA PRO A 204 -4.19 -0.25 -24.58
C PRO A 204 -5.26 0.37 -23.67
N LEU A 205 -5.05 1.59 -23.20
CA LEU A 205 -5.99 2.24 -22.27
C LEU A 205 -7.37 2.45 -22.87
N ASP A 206 -7.46 2.68 -24.18
CA ASP A 206 -8.73 2.80 -24.90
C ASP A 206 -9.56 1.50 -24.79
N VAL A 207 -8.89 0.35 -24.80
CA VAL A 207 -9.55 -0.95 -24.58
C VAL A 207 -9.94 -1.13 -23.13
N LEU A 208 -9.04 -0.84 -22.17
CA LEU A 208 -9.30 -1.00 -20.73
C LEU A 208 -10.46 -0.14 -20.22
N TYR A 209 -10.56 1.09 -20.74
CA TYR A 209 -11.56 2.07 -20.33
C TYR A 209 -12.71 2.22 -21.33
N GLY A 210 -12.79 1.35 -22.34
CA GLY A 210 -13.83 1.41 -23.35
C GLY A 210 -13.76 2.66 -24.23
N ALA A 211 -12.56 3.29 -24.31
CA ALA A 211 -12.37 4.47 -25.14
C ALA A 211 -12.39 4.07 -26.61
N ALA A 212 -13.18 4.77 -27.40
CA ALA A 212 -13.13 4.68 -28.85
C ALA A 212 -13.38 6.09 -29.42
N GLU A 213 -12.61 6.48 -30.39
CA GLU A 213 -12.95 7.67 -31.17
C GLU A 213 -14.11 7.31 -32.11
N SER A 214 -15.21 8.00 -32.00
CA SER A 214 -16.35 7.84 -32.88
C SER A 214 -16.87 9.21 -33.31
N ASP A 215 -16.93 9.41 -34.62
CA ASP A 215 -17.50 10.58 -35.26
C ASP A 215 -18.98 10.77 -34.91
N ARG A 216 -19.60 9.77 -34.35
CA ARG A 216 -21.05 9.70 -34.18
C ARG A 216 -21.51 10.04 -32.76
N TRP A 217 -20.61 10.40 -31.84
CA TRP A 217 -21.02 10.72 -30.47
C TRP A 217 -21.43 12.20 -30.35
N PRO A 218 -22.64 12.48 -29.91
CA PRO A 218 -23.06 13.87 -29.63
C PRO A 218 -22.12 14.56 -28.64
N THR A 219 -21.47 13.76 -27.77
CA THR A 219 -20.56 14.20 -26.72
C THR A 219 -19.17 14.61 -27.22
N THR A 220 -18.76 14.22 -28.44
CA THR A 220 -17.47 14.62 -29.03
C THR A 220 -17.34 16.14 -29.14
N ALA A 221 -18.44 16.84 -29.51
CA ALA A 221 -18.46 18.31 -29.60
C ALA A 221 -18.31 18.96 -28.22
N ILE A 222 -18.92 18.40 -27.17
CA ILE A 222 -18.78 18.87 -25.78
C ILE A 222 -17.36 18.64 -25.31
N ALA A 223 -16.83 17.43 -25.49
CA ALA A 223 -15.45 17.11 -25.14
C ALA A 223 -14.44 18.04 -25.82
N ALA A 224 -14.60 18.29 -27.14
CA ALA A 224 -13.73 19.21 -27.87
C ALA A 224 -13.82 20.66 -27.34
N ALA A 225 -15.00 21.11 -26.94
CA ALA A 225 -15.18 22.44 -26.34
C ALA A 225 -14.51 22.56 -24.98
N MET A 226 -14.66 21.54 -24.12
CA MET A 226 -14.03 21.51 -22.81
C MET A 226 -12.50 21.46 -22.90
N LEU A 227 -11.96 20.61 -23.76
CA LEU A 227 -10.51 20.49 -23.98
C LEU A 227 -9.93 21.80 -24.54
N ALA A 228 -10.59 22.43 -25.54
CA ALA A 228 -10.16 23.72 -26.09
C ALA A 228 -10.19 24.82 -25.03
N HIS A 229 -11.24 24.91 -24.21
CA HIS A 229 -11.34 25.87 -23.11
C HIS A 229 -10.21 25.71 -22.09
N GLN A 230 -9.93 24.50 -21.66
CA GLN A 230 -8.85 24.21 -20.70
C GLN A 230 -7.46 24.51 -21.30
N THR A 231 -7.26 24.22 -22.59
CA THR A 231 -6.03 24.57 -23.30
C THR A 231 -5.83 26.08 -23.34
N MET A 232 -6.88 26.84 -23.66
CA MET A 232 -6.83 28.32 -23.65
C MET A 232 -6.53 28.84 -22.23
N ALA A 233 -7.15 28.27 -21.20
CA ALA A 233 -6.88 28.64 -19.82
C ALA A 233 -5.41 28.39 -19.42
N ALA A 234 -4.84 27.25 -19.83
CA ALA A 234 -3.44 26.95 -19.60
C ALA A 234 -2.48 27.89 -20.34
N LEU A 235 -2.78 28.23 -21.59
CA LEU A 235 -2.00 29.18 -22.40
C LEU A 235 -2.01 30.62 -21.83
N THR A 236 -3.14 31.05 -21.27
CA THR A 236 -3.33 32.45 -20.82
C THR A 236 -2.98 32.67 -19.35
N ARG A 237 -3.30 31.74 -18.50
CA ARG A 237 -3.14 31.84 -17.03
C ARG A 237 -2.03 30.98 -16.46
N GLY A 238 -1.49 30.06 -17.26
CA GLY A 238 -0.58 29.04 -16.80
C GLY A 238 -1.29 27.98 -15.93
N THR A 239 -0.49 27.14 -15.31
CA THR A 239 -0.94 26.06 -14.40
C THR A 239 -0.58 26.42 -12.96
N SER A 240 -1.48 26.23 -12.03
CA SER A 240 -1.24 26.47 -10.60
C SER A 240 -1.90 25.37 -9.75
N GLY A 241 -1.25 25.02 -8.63
CA GLY A 241 -1.74 24.01 -7.70
C GLY A 241 -1.44 22.56 -8.12
N PRO A 242 -1.92 21.59 -7.32
CA PRO A 242 -1.76 20.16 -7.60
C PRO A 242 -2.56 19.77 -8.84
N ALA A 243 -1.99 18.88 -9.66
CA ALA A 243 -2.70 18.38 -10.83
C ALA A 243 -3.86 17.44 -10.43
N GLU A 244 -4.93 17.52 -11.19
CA GLU A 244 -6.11 16.67 -11.06
C GLU A 244 -6.49 16.07 -12.41
N LEU A 245 -6.93 14.83 -12.40
CA LEU A 245 -7.62 14.19 -13.51
C LEU A 245 -9.12 14.45 -13.32
N LEU A 246 -9.74 15.09 -14.29
CA LEU A 246 -11.18 15.37 -14.29
C LEU A 246 -11.91 14.27 -15.06
N GLU A 247 -12.91 13.68 -14.45
CA GLU A 247 -13.85 12.76 -15.08
C GLU A 247 -15.18 13.48 -15.29
N VAL A 248 -15.66 13.53 -16.52
CA VAL A 248 -16.96 14.09 -16.88
C VAL A 248 -17.83 12.96 -17.42
N ASP A 249 -18.91 12.70 -16.73
CA ASP A 249 -19.96 11.78 -17.19
C ASP A 249 -20.75 12.45 -18.33
N HIS A 250 -20.84 11.79 -19.47
CA HIS A 250 -21.45 12.37 -20.65
C HIS A 250 -22.97 12.50 -20.58
N ALA A 251 -23.63 11.69 -19.77
CA ALA A 251 -25.09 11.71 -19.65
C ALA A 251 -25.57 12.81 -18.69
N THR A 252 -24.83 12.98 -17.59
CA THR A 252 -25.22 13.88 -16.50
C THR A 252 -24.42 15.18 -16.47
N LEU A 253 -23.27 15.22 -17.16
CA LEU A 253 -22.26 16.30 -17.12
C LEU A 253 -21.69 16.52 -15.71
N VAL A 254 -21.89 15.59 -14.80
CA VAL A 254 -21.27 15.61 -13.48
C VAL A 254 -19.77 15.46 -13.65
N THR A 255 -19.02 16.33 -12.98
CA THR A 255 -17.55 16.31 -12.99
C THR A 255 -17.03 15.81 -11.66
N THR A 256 -16.27 14.72 -11.70
CA THR A 256 -15.52 14.18 -10.56
C THR A 256 -14.04 14.55 -10.69
N ARG A 257 -13.39 14.83 -9.56
CA ARG A 257 -11.97 15.19 -9.51
C ARG A 257 -11.18 14.06 -8.88
N HIS A 258 -10.11 13.64 -9.53
CA HIS A 258 -9.21 12.61 -9.09
C HIS A 258 -7.79 13.17 -8.96
N PRO A 259 -7.00 12.85 -7.94
CA PRO A 259 -5.63 13.36 -7.81
C PRO A 259 -4.74 12.79 -8.91
N ALA A 260 -3.97 13.65 -9.57
CA ALA A 260 -2.96 13.25 -10.54
C ALA A 260 -1.58 13.23 -9.86
N LEU A 261 -1.26 12.11 -9.21
CA LEU A 261 0.02 11.90 -8.51
C LEU A 261 1.09 11.41 -9.50
N HIS A 262 2.36 11.75 -9.23
CA HIS A 262 3.48 11.11 -9.92
C HIS A 262 3.42 9.59 -9.75
N THR A 263 3.93 8.86 -10.73
CA THR A 263 4.15 7.42 -10.58
C THR A 263 5.62 7.19 -10.25
N PRO A 264 5.96 6.39 -9.25
CA PRO A 264 7.34 6.07 -8.94
C PRO A 264 8.09 5.54 -10.17
N LEU A 265 9.36 5.90 -10.27
CA LEU A 265 10.25 5.43 -11.35
C LEU A 265 9.71 5.72 -12.76
N CYS A 266 9.00 6.84 -12.93
CA CYS A 266 8.51 7.27 -14.24
C CYS A 266 9.69 7.56 -15.19
N PRO A 267 9.75 6.93 -16.39
CA PRO A 267 10.86 7.13 -17.31
C PRO A 267 10.80 8.45 -18.08
N ALA A 268 9.68 9.19 -18.00
CA ALA A 268 9.47 10.42 -18.75
C ALA A 268 9.71 11.69 -17.94
N CYS A 269 9.17 11.77 -16.74
CA CYS A 269 9.43 12.87 -15.83
C CYS A 269 10.35 12.38 -14.73
N ALA A 270 11.67 12.40 -14.96
CA ALA A 270 12.64 12.07 -13.92
C ALA A 270 12.25 12.77 -12.60
N PRO A 271 12.39 12.10 -11.45
CA PRO A 271 11.93 12.67 -10.20
C PRO A 271 12.56 14.03 -10.00
N VAL A 272 11.73 15.05 -9.99
CA VAL A 272 12.11 16.31 -9.36
C VAL A 272 12.48 15.96 -7.95
N ALA A 273 13.57 16.54 -7.45
CA ALA A 273 13.89 16.44 -6.04
C ALA A 273 12.60 16.61 -5.25
N ALA A 274 12.36 15.72 -4.30
CA ALA A 274 11.16 15.79 -3.48
C ALA A 274 10.89 17.25 -3.10
N PRO A 275 9.64 17.72 -3.14
CA PRO A 275 9.35 19.09 -2.77
C PRO A 275 10.01 19.40 -1.43
N PRO A 276 10.52 20.63 -1.21
CA PRO A 276 11.17 21.00 0.03
C PRO A 276 10.28 20.61 1.19
N GLU A 277 10.84 19.90 2.14
CA GLU A 277 10.09 19.37 3.27
C GLU A 277 9.47 20.55 4.04
N PRO A 278 8.14 20.56 4.25
CA PRO A 278 7.60 21.43 5.25
C PRO A 278 8.21 21.09 6.60
N ALA A 279 8.42 22.07 7.47
CA ALA A 279 8.92 21.84 8.81
C ALA A 279 8.08 20.74 9.49
N GLU A 280 8.75 19.72 10.01
CA GLU A 280 8.08 18.60 10.66
C GLU A 280 7.35 19.11 11.91
N PRO A 281 6.04 18.85 12.07
CA PRO A 281 5.32 19.31 13.24
C PRO A 281 5.83 18.61 14.50
N PRO A 282 5.84 19.27 15.66
CA PRO A 282 6.31 18.70 16.91
C PRO A 282 5.47 17.52 17.41
N ALA A 283 4.20 17.46 16.98
CA ALA A 283 3.26 16.38 17.26
C ALA A 283 2.30 16.19 16.08
N VAL A 284 1.72 15.00 15.96
CA VAL A 284 0.69 14.72 14.95
C VAL A 284 -0.60 15.43 15.35
N ASP A 285 -1.09 16.29 14.45
CA ASP A 285 -2.49 16.68 14.42
C ASP A 285 -3.23 15.77 13.42
N PRO A 286 -4.11 14.86 13.89
CA PRO A 286 -4.76 13.88 13.03
C PRO A 286 -5.52 14.50 11.86
N GLU A 287 -6.24 15.62 12.10
CA GLU A 287 -7.03 16.29 11.07
C GLU A 287 -6.15 16.90 9.96
N SER A 288 -5.06 17.56 10.34
CA SER A 288 -4.10 18.11 9.38
C SER A 288 -3.41 17.00 8.58
N CYS A 289 -3.04 15.89 9.23
CA CYS A 289 -2.46 14.74 8.54
C CYS A 289 -3.46 14.13 7.56
N TRP A 290 -4.69 13.88 8.00
CA TRP A 290 -5.75 13.37 7.14
C TRP A 290 -6.02 14.30 5.94
N GLY A 291 -6.05 15.61 6.17
CA GLY A 291 -6.22 16.61 5.12
C GLY A 291 -5.22 16.48 3.97
N ARG A 292 -3.97 16.07 4.25
CA ARG A 292 -2.93 15.78 3.24
C ARG A 292 -3.06 14.37 2.66
N MET A 293 -3.19 13.36 3.53
CA MET A 293 -3.17 11.95 3.15
C MET A 293 -4.38 11.51 2.33
N ARG A 294 -5.53 12.16 2.51
CA ARG A 294 -6.76 11.84 1.74
C ARG A 294 -6.58 11.92 0.23
N ARG A 295 -5.56 12.64 -0.26
CA ARG A 295 -5.20 12.66 -1.69
C ARG A 295 -4.75 11.30 -2.21
N ALA A 296 -4.26 10.42 -1.35
CA ALA A 296 -3.93 9.05 -1.71
C ALA A 296 -5.16 8.16 -1.89
N VAL A 297 -6.33 8.61 -1.39
CA VAL A 297 -7.56 7.80 -1.40
C VAL A 297 -8.44 8.22 -2.57
N ASP A 298 -8.45 7.39 -3.60
CA ASP A 298 -9.27 7.64 -4.80
C ASP A 298 -9.46 6.33 -5.58
N PRO A 299 -10.71 6.01 -6.02
CA PRO A 299 -10.99 4.75 -6.69
C PRO A 299 -10.39 4.62 -8.08
N LEU A 300 -9.96 5.70 -8.73
CA LEU A 300 -9.43 5.69 -10.09
C LEU A 300 -7.91 5.89 -10.12
N THR A 301 -7.39 6.86 -9.38
CA THR A 301 -5.97 7.28 -9.45
C THR A 301 -5.23 7.22 -8.12
N GLY A 302 -5.91 6.87 -7.02
CA GLY A 302 -5.32 6.80 -5.70
C GLY A 302 -4.32 5.65 -5.53
N LEU A 303 -3.58 5.70 -4.45
CA LEU A 303 -2.84 4.55 -3.91
C LEU A 303 -3.82 3.61 -3.20
N VAL A 304 -4.74 4.18 -2.45
CA VAL A 304 -5.81 3.50 -1.73
C VAL A 304 -7.11 3.68 -2.49
N ALA A 305 -7.76 2.58 -2.86
CA ALA A 305 -9.06 2.60 -3.55
C ALA A 305 -10.19 2.97 -2.60
N GLU A 306 -10.15 2.44 -1.40
CA GLU A 306 -11.23 2.53 -0.45
C GLU A 306 -10.71 2.52 0.99
N VAL A 307 -11.33 3.34 1.83
CA VAL A 307 -11.15 3.33 3.29
C VAL A 307 -12.50 2.97 3.92
N ARG A 308 -12.55 1.82 4.57
CA ARG A 308 -13.74 1.32 5.27
C ARG A 308 -13.61 1.54 6.75
N VAL A 309 -14.55 2.25 7.32
CA VAL A 309 -14.66 2.44 8.76
C VAL A 309 -15.71 1.48 9.30
N ARG A 310 -15.35 0.67 10.29
CA ARG A 310 -16.30 -0.14 11.05
C ARG A 310 -16.68 0.63 12.32
N ASP A 311 -17.96 0.82 12.54
CA ASP A 311 -18.46 1.48 13.73
C ASP A 311 -18.12 0.68 14.99
N ALA A 312 -17.50 1.33 15.95
CA ALA A 312 -17.10 0.75 17.22
C ALA A 312 -18.28 0.15 18.02
N ASP A 313 -19.48 0.72 17.86
CA ASP A 313 -20.65 0.37 18.66
C ASP A 313 -21.33 -0.95 18.30
N ARG A 314 -20.88 -1.64 17.22
CA ARG A 314 -21.49 -2.88 16.76
C ARG A 314 -21.04 -4.14 17.48
N GLU A 315 -19.94 -4.06 18.25
CA GLU A 315 -19.42 -5.22 18.98
C GLU A 315 -19.38 -4.96 20.49
N PRO A 316 -19.90 -5.89 21.33
CA PRO A 316 -19.82 -5.76 22.78
C PRO A 316 -18.38 -5.60 23.26
N GLY A 317 -18.13 -4.59 24.08
CA GLY A 317 -16.79 -4.30 24.64
C GLY A 317 -15.89 -3.49 23.73
N ASN A 318 -16.30 -3.09 22.54
CA ASN A 318 -15.49 -2.26 21.65
C ASN A 318 -15.68 -0.76 21.95
N SER A 319 -14.56 -0.02 22.08
CA SER A 319 -14.52 1.44 22.25
C SER A 319 -13.60 2.12 21.23
N THR A 320 -13.10 1.36 20.28
CA THR A 320 -12.10 1.81 19.30
C THR A 320 -12.69 1.82 17.89
N THR A 321 -12.15 2.68 17.04
CA THR A 321 -12.53 2.76 15.63
C THR A 321 -11.61 1.88 14.80
N HIS A 322 -12.22 0.95 14.08
CA HIS A 322 -11.54 0.05 13.15
C HIS A 322 -11.58 0.62 11.74
N VAL A 323 -10.44 0.77 11.12
CA VAL A 323 -10.30 1.23 9.74
C VAL A 323 -9.53 0.20 8.93
N LEU A 324 -10.11 -0.21 7.81
CA LEU A 324 -9.48 -1.09 6.84
C LEU A 324 -9.30 -0.32 5.53
N THR A 325 -8.18 -0.56 4.87
CA THR A 325 -7.91 -0.02 3.54
C THR A 325 -7.84 -1.14 2.53
N ALA A 326 -8.34 -0.87 1.34
CA ALA A 326 -8.10 -1.69 0.16
C ALA A 326 -7.43 -0.80 -0.89
N GLY A 327 -6.28 -1.25 -1.39
CA GLY A 327 -5.51 -0.51 -2.37
C GLY A 327 -5.55 -1.15 -3.74
N HIS A 328 -5.14 -0.36 -4.71
CA HIS A 328 -5.07 -0.82 -6.08
C HIS A 328 -3.70 -1.35 -6.44
N PRO A 329 -2.56 -0.57 -6.24
CA PRO A 329 -1.64 -0.54 -7.34
C PRO A 329 -0.98 -1.88 -7.53
N THR A 330 -1.08 -2.36 -8.78
CA THR A 330 -0.21 -3.41 -9.30
C THR A 330 1.18 -2.81 -9.48
N THR A 331 2.00 -2.87 -8.43
CA THR A 331 3.32 -2.22 -8.41
C THR A 331 4.30 -2.81 -9.42
N THR A 332 4.05 -4.01 -9.95
CA THR A 332 4.86 -4.63 -11.00
C THR A 332 4.89 -3.85 -12.33
N TRP A 333 4.07 -2.80 -12.49
CA TRP A 333 4.18 -1.85 -13.60
C TRP A 333 5.40 -0.93 -13.50
N PHE A 334 5.95 -0.74 -12.30
CA PHE A 334 7.07 0.17 -12.07
C PHE A 334 8.06 -0.32 -11.00
N SER A 335 7.85 -1.51 -10.44
CA SER A 335 8.76 -2.14 -9.48
C SER A 335 8.93 -3.63 -9.83
N PRO A 336 10.05 -4.29 -9.47
CA PRO A 336 10.26 -5.71 -9.75
C PRO A 336 9.37 -6.65 -8.94
N VAL A 337 8.63 -6.15 -7.96
CA VAL A 337 7.80 -6.94 -7.04
C VAL A 337 6.41 -6.33 -6.86
N GLN A 338 5.46 -7.17 -6.45
CA GLN A 338 4.14 -6.72 -6.01
C GLN A 338 4.18 -6.36 -4.53
N ALA A 339 3.89 -5.10 -4.20
CA ALA A 339 3.71 -4.64 -2.83
C ALA A 339 2.38 -5.13 -2.24
N SER A 340 2.23 -5.09 -0.93
CA SER A 340 0.95 -5.34 -0.26
C SER A 340 -0.09 -4.29 -0.66
N SER A 341 -1.34 -4.71 -0.79
CA SER A 341 -2.46 -3.87 -1.23
C SER A 341 -3.56 -3.70 -0.18
N CYS A 342 -3.29 -4.04 1.08
CA CYS A 342 -4.23 -3.86 2.17
C CYS A 342 -3.49 -3.56 3.49
N SER A 343 -4.19 -2.86 4.37
CA SER A 343 -3.76 -2.58 5.74
C SER A 343 -4.97 -2.33 6.63
N GLY A 344 -4.75 -2.21 7.92
CA GLY A 344 -5.78 -1.84 8.87
C GLY A 344 -5.20 -1.23 10.13
N ALA A 345 -5.97 -0.38 10.77
CA ALA A 345 -5.60 0.19 12.05
C ALA A 345 -6.81 0.30 12.98
N VAL A 346 -6.53 0.25 14.26
CA VAL A 346 -7.50 0.47 15.31
C VAL A 346 -6.97 1.54 16.26
N LYS A 347 -7.76 2.59 16.48
CA LYS A 347 -7.44 3.66 17.40
C LYS A 347 -8.68 4.09 18.19
N TYR A 348 -8.44 4.61 19.38
CA TYR A 348 -9.50 5.25 20.16
C TYR A 348 -10.02 6.51 19.46
N ASP A 349 -9.14 7.27 18.82
CA ASP A 349 -9.48 8.42 17.98
C ASP A 349 -9.80 7.99 16.53
N PRO A 350 -11.01 8.31 16.01
CA PRO A 350 -11.42 7.87 14.66
C PRO A 350 -10.60 8.47 13.53
N THR A 351 -10.13 9.70 13.65
CA THR A 351 -9.32 10.35 12.61
C THR A 351 -7.92 9.77 12.62
N LEU A 352 -7.35 9.55 13.81
CA LEU A 352 -6.06 8.89 13.95
C LEU A 352 -6.10 7.44 13.39
N ALA A 353 -7.22 6.71 13.58
CA ALA A 353 -7.39 5.39 12.98
C ALA A 353 -7.28 5.43 11.44
N ARG A 354 -7.90 6.43 10.78
CA ARG A 354 -7.78 6.62 9.32
C ARG A 354 -6.36 6.97 8.92
N VAL A 355 -5.72 7.88 9.63
CA VAL A 355 -4.33 8.29 9.39
C VAL A 355 -3.39 7.09 9.52
N CYS A 356 -3.53 6.28 10.57
CA CYS A 356 -2.70 5.11 10.79
C CYS A 356 -2.94 4.03 9.72
N ALA A 357 -4.21 3.72 9.37
CA ALA A 357 -4.52 2.71 8.35
C ALA A 357 -3.97 3.10 6.98
N VAL A 358 -4.15 4.35 6.54
CA VAL A 358 -3.60 4.83 5.26
C VAL A 358 -2.08 4.97 5.33
N GLY A 359 -1.54 5.35 6.50
CA GLY A 359 -0.09 5.40 6.74
C GLY A 359 0.56 4.02 6.60
N GLU A 360 -0.01 2.99 7.24
CA GLU A 360 0.47 1.61 7.11
C GLU A 360 0.36 1.10 5.67
N PHE A 361 -0.72 1.45 4.96
CA PHE A 361 -0.80 1.13 3.54
C PHE A 361 0.37 1.73 2.75
N MET A 362 0.66 3.03 2.94
CA MET A 362 1.77 3.71 2.28
C MET A 362 3.13 3.10 2.65
N GLU A 363 3.30 2.67 3.89
CA GLU A 363 4.48 1.97 4.38
C GLU A 363 4.68 0.65 3.62
N ARG A 364 3.64 -0.19 3.56
CA ARG A 364 3.68 -1.48 2.86
C ARG A 364 3.88 -1.30 1.35
N TYR A 365 3.28 -0.28 0.77
CA TYR A 365 3.47 0.10 -0.62
C TYR A 365 4.92 0.52 -0.89
N ALA A 366 5.45 1.46 -0.12
CA ALA A 366 6.81 1.97 -0.29
C ALA A 366 7.87 0.86 -0.14
N ALA A 367 7.65 -0.08 0.80
CA ALA A 367 8.54 -1.20 1.02
C ALA A 367 8.70 -2.11 -0.21
N GLY A 368 7.71 -2.16 -1.11
CA GLY A 368 7.75 -2.93 -2.35
C GLY A 368 8.09 -2.09 -3.59
N VAL A 369 8.43 -0.82 -3.46
CA VAL A 369 8.75 0.07 -4.59
C VAL A 369 10.23 0.41 -4.59
N TYR A 370 10.99 -0.17 -5.50
CA TYR A 370 12.42 0.12 -5.64
C TYR A 370 12.92 -0.09 -7.07
N ASP A 371 14.02 0.57 -7.39
CA ASP A 371 14.72 0.47 -8.66
C ASP A 371 15.95 -0.44 -8.49
N PRO A 372 15.99 -1.62 -9.11
CA PRO A 372 17.15 -2.51 -9.04
C PRO A 372 18.45 -1.86 -9.54
N ASP A 373 18.36 -0.96 -10.52
CA ASP A 373 19.53 -0.31 -11.14
C ASP A 373 20.15 0.76 -10.22
N ARG A 374 19.44 1.18 -9.17
CA ARG A 374 19.97 2.09 -8.13
C ARG A 374 20.60 1.38 -6.94
N LEU A 375 20.50 0.05 -6.88
CA LEU A 375 21.14 -0.74 -5.83
C LEU A 375 22.65 -0.86 -6.08
N VAL A 376 23.43 -0.76 -5.01
CA VAL A 376 24.88 -0.96 -5.10
C VAL A 376 25.19 -2.45 -5.11
N ARG A 377 25.69 -2.97 -6.23
CA ARG A 377 26.09 -4.38 -6.35
C ARG A 377 27.55 -4.56 -5.94
N ALA A 378 27.80 -5.17 -4.77
CA ALA A 378 29.14 -5.39 -4.23
C ALA A 378 29.19 -6.54 -3.22
N SER A 379 30.39 -7.06 -2.94
CA SER A 379 30.61 -7.93 -1.80
C SER A 379 30.83 -7.09 -0.51
N PHE A 380 30.53 -7.71 0.65
CA PHE A 380 30.80 -7.09 1.96
C PHE A 380 32.30 -6.73 2.10
N ARG A 381 33.20 -7.62 1.65
CA ARG A 381 34.65 -7.39 1.68
C ARG A 381 35.04 -6.12 0.90
N LYS A 382 34.41 -5.87 -0.25
CA LYS A 382 34.67 -4.68 -1.07
C LYS A 382 34.20 -3.38 -0.41
N LEU A 383 33.02 -3.40 0.23
CA LEU A 383 32.46 -2.23 0.92
C LEU A 383 33.14 -1.95 2.27
N GLY A 384 33.65 -3.00 2.91
CA GLY A 384 34.37 -2.90 4.18
C GLY A 384 33.54 -2.24 5.29
N ALA A 385 34.15 -1.32 6.02
CA ALA A 385 33.54 -0.66 7.18
C ALA A 385 32.30 0.21 6.83
N ALA A 386 32.08 0.56 5.56
CA ALA A 386 30.89 1.30 5.16
C ALA A 386 29.63 0.42 5.11
N ALA A 387 29.79 -0.90 5.01
CA ALA A 387 28.65 -1.83 5.00
C ALA A 387 28.26 -2.27 6.40
N VAL A 388 26.97 -2.48 6.62
CA VAL A 388 26.46 -3.23 7.77
C VAL A 388 26.90 -4.68 7.61
N ASP A 389 27.59 -5.22 8.61
CA ASP A 389 27.97 -6.62 8.59
C ASP A 389 26.70 -7.50 8.65
N PRO A 390 26.40 -8.30 7.61
CA PRO A 390 25.21 -9.16 7.63
C PRO A 390 25.16 -10.12 8.83
N ARG A 391 26.30 -10.49 9.43
CA ARG A 391 26.37 -11.32 10.65
C ARG A 391 25.83 -10.61 11.89
N SER A 392 25.77 -9.27 11.87
CA SER A 392 25.13 -8.48 12.93
C SER A 392 23.60 -8.46 12.82
N LEU A 393 23.06 -8.82 11.67
CA LEU A 393 21.63 -9.11 11.54
C LEU A 393 21.39 -10.55 12.06
N PRO A 394 20.41 -10.80 12.91
CA PRO A 394 20.14 -12.17 13.34
C PRO A 394 19.86 -13.08 12.14
N LEU A 395 20.81 -13.96 11.84
CA LEU A 395 20.74 -14.96 10.77
C LEU A 395 20.20 -16.29 11.30
N ALA A 396 20.16 -17.31 10.46
CA ALA A 396 19.87 -18.66 10.86
C ALA A 396 20.94 -19.21 11.84
N SER A 397 20.53 -20.09 12.75
CA SER A 397 21.46 -20.92 13.50
C SER A 397 22.05 -22.02 12.59
N GLU A 398 23.12 -22.68 13.03
CA GLU A 398 23.68 -23.83 12.30
C GLU A 398 22.64 -24.93 12.07
N ARG A 399 21.79 -25.15 13.06
CA ARG A 399 20.70 -26.13 12.98
C ARG A 399 19.64 -25.73 11.95
N GLU A 400 19.27 -24.44 11.92
CA GLU A 400 18.34 -23.91 10.92
C GLU A 400 18.94 -23.98 9.50
N TYR A 401 20.23 -23.68 9.32
CA TYR A 401 20.90 -23.86 8.02
C TYR A 401 20.92 -25.31 7.56
N ALA A 402 21.11 -26.26 8.46
CA ALA A 402 21.06 -27.69 8.14
C ALA A 402 19.66 -28.14 7.68
N ALA A 403 18.61 -27.53 8.21
CA ALA A 403 17.22 -27.87 7.92
C ALA A 403 16.65 -27.11 6.69
N LEU A 404 17.17 -25.93 6.36
CA LEU A 404 16.59 -25.01 5.40
C LEU A 404 17.42 -24.88 4.13
N SER A 405 16.91 -25.45 3.06
CA SER A 405 17.58 -25.31 1.75
C SER A 405 17.35 -23.94 1.07
N ARG A 406 16.40 -23.11 1.55
CA ARG A 406 16.06 -21.82 0.92
C ARG A 406 16.89 -20.63 1.43
N ILE A 407 17.44 -20.71 2.61
CA ILE A 407 18.29 -19.70 3.23
C ILE A 407 19.75 -20.13 3.07
N ALA A 408 20.61 -19.19 2.69
CA ALA A 408 22.02 -19.43 2.47
C ALA A 408 22.88 -18.85 3.63
N PRO A 409 23.94 -19.54 4.06
CA PRO A 409 24.95 -18.95 4.92
C PRO A 409 25.60 -17.72 4.28
N PHE A 410 25.97 -16.75 5.12
CA PHE A 410 26.62 -15.55 4.64
C PHE A 410 28.07 -15.84 4.20
N ASP A 411 28.40 -15.42 2.98
CA ASP A 411 29.75 -15.41 2.43
C ASP A 411 30.19 -13.95 2.19
N PRO A 412 31.27 -13.46 2.82
CA PRO A 412 31.73 -12.09 2.70
C PRO A 412 32.21 -11.69 1.29
N ASP A 413 32.51 -12.68 0.43
CA ASP A 413 32.93 -12.47 -0.94
C ASP A 413 31.76 -12.52 -1.94
N LEU A 414 30.58 -12.98 -1.50
CA LEU A 414 29.38 -12.99 -2.30
C LEU A 414 28.89 -11.55 -2.56
N GLU A 415 28.67 -11.24 -3.83
CA GLU A 415 28.03 -9.97 -4.19
C GLU A 415 26.54 -9.97 -3.81
N LEU A 416 26.15 -8.96 -3.07
CA LEU A 416 24.79 -8.65 -2.66
C LEU A 416 24.37 -7.30 -3.22
N ASP A 417 23.07 -7.03 -3.22
CA ASP A 417 22.54 -5.70 -3.44
C ASP A 417 22.46 -4.95 -2.12
N TRP A 418 22.88 -3.69 -2.15
CA TRP A 418 22.94 -2.82 -0.98
C TRP A 418 22.18 -1.52 -1.24
N VAL A 419 21.61 -0.98 -0.18
CA VAL A 419 20.92 0.31 -0.16
C VAL A 419 21.68 1.27 0.72
N GLU A 420 21.83 2.51 0.28
CA GLU A 420 22.42 3.56 1.09
C GLU A 420 21.45 3.95 2.22
N GLY A 421 21.97 3.97 3.43
CA GLY A 421 21.32 4.47 4.63
C GLY A 421 22.22 5.41 5.40
N ARG A 422 21.75 5.92 6.52
CA ARG A 422 22.50 6.85 7.36
C ARG A 422 22.54 6.36 8.80
N SER A 423 23.71 6.27 9.37
CA SER A 423 23.90 6.04 10.81
C SER A 423 23.28 7.19 11.60
N LEU A 424 22.38 6.88 12.50
CA LEU A 424 21.74 7.88 13.39
C LEU A 424 22.66 8.29 14.54
N THR A 425 23.74 7.51 14.79
CA THR A 425 24.73 7.81 15.82
C THR A 425 25.84 8.73 15.29
N THR A 426 26.33 8.48 14.06
CA THR A 426 27.49 9.20 13.51
C THR A 426 27.15 10.12 12.34
N GLY A 427 25.97 10.01 11.76
CA GLY A 427 25.58 10.70 10.54
C GLY A 427 26.23 10.16 9.26
N GLN A 428 27.09 9.15 9.35
CA GLN A 428 27.81 8.60 8.20
C GLN A 428 26.91 7.72 7.33
N VAL A 429 27.27 7.65 6.04
CA VAL A 429 26.64 6.71 5.11
C VAL A 429 26.97 5.28 5.50
N ARG A 430 25.96 4.42 5.50
CA ARG A 430 26.05 2.98 5.74
C ARG A 430 25.30 2.22 4.65
N TYR A 431 25.89 1.17 4.12
CA TYR A 431 25.24 0.29 3.15
C TYR A 431 24.55 -0.86 3.87
N VAL A 432 23.24 -0.96 3.69
CA VAL A 432 22.38 -2.01 4.29
C VAL A 432 22.03 -3.03 3.23
N PRO A 433 22.05 -4.36 3.49
CA PRO A 433 21.61 -5.35 2.52
C PRO A 433 20.16 -5.08 2.07
N ALA A 434 19.90 -5.04 0.76
CA ALA A 434 18.59 -4.69 0.21
C ALA A 434 17.45 -5.59 0.73
N CYS A 435 17.75 -6.86 1.00
CA CYS A 435 16.78 -7.79 1.60
C CYS A 435 16.38 -7.45 3.05
N ALA A 436 17.14 -6.61 3.75
CA ALA A 436 16.77 -6.08 5.06
C ALA A 436 16.00 -4.75 4.96
N VAL A 437 15.89 -4.18 3.76
CA VAL A 437 15.20 -2.89 3.52
C VAL A 437 13.85 -3.09 2.85
N TYR A 438 13.80 -3.79 1.72
CA TYR A 438 12.58 -3.95 0.91
C TYR A 438 11.78 -5.20 1.24
N VAL A 439 10.45 -5.08 1.19
CA VAL A 439 9.49 -6.15 1.49
C VAL A 439 8.26 -6.05 0.56
N PRO A 440 8.08 -7.02 -0.37
CA PRO A 440 8.99 -8.12 -0.69
C PRO A 440 10.26 -7.64 -1.41
N TYR A 441 11.30 -8.46 -1.36
CA TYR A 441 12.53 -8.24 -2.12
C TYR A 441 12.75 -9.39 -3.12
N ARG A 442 13.09 -9.07 -4.37
CA ARG A 442 13.39 -10.06 -5.41
C ARG A 442 14.87 -10.40 -5.42
N PHE A 443 15.21 -11.56 -4.88
CA PHE A 443 16.59 -12.04 -4.87
C PHE A 443 17.07 -12.37 -6.29
N PRO A 444 18.20 -11.82 -6.76
CA PRO A 444 18.77 -12.17 -8.06
C PRO A 444 19.17 -13.65 -8.15
N ARG A 445 19.70 -14.20 -7.07
CA ARG A 445 20.09 -15.61 -6.96
C ARG A 445 19.73 -16.18 -5.59
N ARG A 446 19.40 -17.47 -5.53
CA ARG A 446 19.03 -18.17 -4.31
C ARG A 446 20.08 -18.04 -3.19
N ARG A 447 21.38 -18.11 -3.52
CA ARG A 447 22.48 -18.00 -2.56
C ARG A 447 22.59 -16.63 -1.89
N GLU A 448 21.89 -15.61 -2.41
CA GLU A 448 21.86 -14.26 -1.85
C GLU A 448 20.75 -14.10 -0.80
N ARG A 449 19.91 -15.12 -0.62
CA ARG A 449 18.82 -15.11 0.36
C ARG A 449 19.35 -15.45 1.75
N LEU A 450 19.86 -14.44 2.44
CA LEU A 450 20.40 -14.56 3.80
C LEU A 450 19.29 -14.60 4.85
N ILE A 451 18.19 -13.91 4.60
CA ILE A 451 17.02 -13.76 5.48
C ILE A 451 15.74 -13.73 4.64
N ASP A 452 14.63 -14.06 5.25
CA ASP A 452 13.32 -13.72 4.69
C ASP A 452 13.03 -12.23 5.00
N PRO A 453 12.68 -11.41 3.96
CA PRO A 453 12.31 -10.02 4.19
C PRO A 453 11.09 -9.91 5.11
N ILE A 454 11.17 -9.02 6.08
CA ILE A 454 10.11 -8.76 7.05
C ILE A 454 9.93 -7.26 7.26
N SER A 455 8.75 -6.82 7.65
CA SER A 455 8.42 -5.40 7.81
C SER A 455 9.05 -4.72 9.03
N THR A 456 9.55 -5.46 10.00
CA THR A 456 10.12 -4.89 11.26
C THR A 456 11.04 -3.69 11.01
N GLY A 457 10.69 -2.53 11.56
CA GLY A 457 11.43 -1.29 11.41
C GLY A 457 11.01 -0.42 10.23
N LEU A 458 9.99 -0.82 9.47
CA LEU A 458 9.30 0.06 8.53
C LEU A 458 8.35 0.98 9.30
N ALA A 459 8.29 2.25 8.92
CA ALA A 459 7.27 3.13 9.45
C ALA A 459 6.97 4.29 8.49
N ALA A 460 5.69 4.65 8.43
CA ALA A 460 5.22 5.89 7.83
C ALA A 460 5.09 7.00 8.89
N GLY A 461 5.39 8.23 8.51
CA GLY A 461 5.29 9.37 9.42
C GLY A 461 4.98 10.68 8.69
N SER A 462 4.58 11.71 9.45
CA SER A 462 4.32 13.06 8.95
C SER A 462 5.59 13.82 8.57
N GLY A 463 6.74 13.22 8.84
CA GLY A 463 8.08 13.71 8.52
C GLY A 463 9.12 12.62 8.79
N PRO A 464 10.40 12.89 8.50
CA PRO A 464 11.46 11.89 8.57
C PRO A 464 11.74 11.41 9.99
N HIS A 465 11.70 12.31 11.00
CA HIS A 465 11.94 11.91 12.39
C HIS A 465 10.77 11.12 12.95
N HIS A 466 9.50 11.48 12.60
CA HIS A 466 8.33 10.71 13.01
C HIS A 466 8.39 9.28 12.44
N ALA A 467 8.67 9.13 11.15
CA ALA A 467 8.85 7.83 10.52
C ALA A 467 10.02 7.05 11.15
N THR A 468 11.17 7.70 11.38
CA THR A 468 12.33 7.06 12.01
C THR A 468 12.01 6.59 13.42
N LEU A 469 11.31 7.42 14.22
CA LEU A 469 10.90 7.05 15.58
C LEU A 469 10.00 5.80 15.57
N GLY A 470 8.96 5.79 14.73
CA GLY A 470 8.08 4.64 14.60
C GLY A 470 8.84 3.36 14.26
N GLY A 471 9.72 3.42 13.27
CA GLY A 471 10.55 2.27 12.88
C GLY A 471 11.52 1.80 13.96
N LEU A 472 12.15 2.73 14.72
CA LEU A 472 13.03 2.37 15.84
C LEU A 472 12.25 1.71 17.00
N LEU A 473 11.09 2.26 17.34
CA LEU A 473 10.24 1.72 18.39
C LEU A 473 9.73 0.33 18.02
N GLU A 474 9.35 0.10 16.77
CA GLU A 474 8.95 -1.24 16.32
C GLU A 474 10.12 -2.24 16.40
N VAL A 475 11.33 -1.86 16.03
CA VAL A 475 12.51 -2.75 16.19
C VAL A 475 12.73 -3.10 17.65
N VAL A 476 12.59 -2.15 18.58
CA VAL A 476 12.71 -2.39 20.03
C VAL A 476 11.59 -3.28 20.55
N GLU A 477 10.37 -3.05 20.11
CA GLU A 477 9.20 -3.87 20.43
C GLU A 477 9.42 -5.33 20.02
N ARG A 478 9.83 -5.54 18.77
CA ARG A 478 10.06 -6.89 18.22
C ARG A 478 11.23 -7.61 18.91
N ASP A 479 12.27 -6.87 19.31
CA ASP A 479 13.35 -7.38 20.13
C ASP A 479 12.84 -7.83 21.51
N ALA A 480 12.07 -6.99 22.19
CA ALA A 480 11.54 -7.29 23.51
C ALA A 480 10.63 -8.53 23.49
N VAL A 481 9.76 -8.63 22.51
CA VAL A 481 8.86 -9.77 22.31
C VAL A 481 9.64 -11.05 22.01
N ALA A 482 10.63 -11.00 21.11
CA ALA A 482 11.44 -12.16 20.78
C ALA A 482 12.22 -12.68 22.01
N VAL A 483 12.84 -11.79 22.77
CA VAL A 483 13.57 -12.13 24.00
C VAL A 483 12.62 -12.74 25.05
N PHE A 484 11.47 -12.10 25.28
CA PHE A 484 10.44 -12.61 26.20
C PHE A 484 9.97 -14.01 25.83
N TRP A 485 9.53 -14.17 24.58
CA TRP A 485 8.86 -15.37 24.12
C TRP A 485 9.80 -16.57 23.98
N GLU A 486 10.93 -16.39 23.32
CA GLU A 486 11.89 -17.48 23.09
C GLU A 486 12.50 -17.98 24.40
N ASN A 487 12.74 -17.11 25.35
CA ASN A 487 13.32 -17.47 26.64
C ASN A 487 12.31 -17.85 27.73
N ARG A 488 11.00 -17.82 27.44
CA ARG A 488 9.94 -18.15 28.42
C ARG A 488 10.11 -17.36 29.71
N LEU A 489 10.22 -16.02 29.62
CA LEU A 489 10.49 -15.16 30.78
C LEU A 489 9.20 -14.86 31.56
N ALA A 490 9.20 -15.09 32.86
CA ALA A 490 8.13 -14.69 33.77
C ALA A 490 8.27 -13.18 34.10
N LEU A 491 7.91 -12.29 33.16
CA LEU A 491 8.04 -10.85 33.30
C LEU A 491 6.91 -10.23 34.14
N PRO A 492 7.09 -9.00 34.68
CA PRO A 492 6.08 -8.36 35.52
C PRO A 492 4.74 -8.17 34.82
N THR A 493 3.65 -8.44 35.54
CA THR A 493 2.28 -8.10 35.14
C THR A 493 1.97 -6.69 35.61
N LEU A 494 1.46 -5.85 34.70
CA LEU A 494 1.05 -4.47 35.05
C LEU A 494 -0.28 -4.48 35.81
N ASP A 495 -0.30 -3.78 36.95
CA ASP A 495 -1.52 -3.55 37.71
C ASP A 495 -2.35 -2.43 37.04
N LEU A 496 -3.45 -2.83 36.41
CA LEU A 496 -4.36 -1.91 35.73
C LEU A 496 -5.33 -1.19 36.66
N GLY A 497 -5.39 -1.56 37.95
CA GLY A 497 -6.24 -0.91 38.94
C GLY A 497 -5.88 0.58 39.21
N GLY A 498 -4.67 0.97 38.82
CA GLY A 498 -4.20 2.35 38.87
C GLY A 498 -4.56 3.23 37.65
N LEU A 499 -5.16 2.65 36.61
CA LEU A 499 -5.60 3.41 35.42
C LEU A 499 -6.82 4.25 35.77
N THR A 500 -6.68 5.57 35.67
CA THR A 500 -7.77 6.51 35.94
C THR A 500 -7.97 7.47 34.76
N GLY A 501 -9.10 7.31 34.07
CA GLY A 501 -9.46 8.16 32.94
C GLY A 501 -8.60 7.93 31.69
N GLY A 502 -8.97 8.57 30.60
CA GLY A 502 -8.28 8.48 29.31
C GLY A 502 -8.60 7.21 28.50
N PRO A 503 -8.03 7.11 27.28
CA PRO A 503 -8.36 6.03 26.34
C PRO A 503 -8.04 4.62 26.85
N ALA A 504 -6.89 4.42 27.50
CA ALA A 504 -6.51 3.09 28.00
C ALA A 504 -7.48 2.58 29.08
N ALA A 505 -7.87 3.43 30.03
CA ALA A 505 -8.87 3.08 31.06
C ALA A 505 -10.22 2.74 30.42
N ALA A 506 -10.70 3.55 29.48
CA ALA A 506 -11.96 3.34 28.77
C ALA A 506 -11.98 2.00 28.00
N ILE A 507 -10.88 1.63 27.34
CA ILE A 507 -10.74 0.34 26.65
C ILE A 507 -10.82 -0.82 27.66
N VAL A 508 -10.03 -0.76 28.74
CA VAL A 508 -9.97 -1.83 29.76
C VAL A 508 -11.33 -1.98 30.46
N GLU A 509 -11.96 -0.90 30.88
CA GLU A 509 -13.29 -0.90 31.51
C GLU A 509 -14.36 -1.56 30.64
N ARG A 510 -14.43 -1.21 29.35
CA ARG A 510 -15.39 -1.80 28.41
C ARG A 510 -15.13 -3.29 28.15
N LEU A 511 -13.87 -3.68 27.95
CA LEU A 511 -13.51 -5.08 27.76
C LEU A 511 -13.85 -5.92 28.99
N THR A 512 -13.51 -5.45 30.18
CA THR A 512 -13.81 -6.11 31.45
C THR A 512 -15.33 -6.26 31.65
N ALA A 513 -16.09 -5.19 31.39
CA ALA A 513 -17.56 -5.23 31.45
C ALA A 513 -18.17 -6.23 30.46
N ALA A 514 -17.51 -6.50 29.34
CA ALA A 514 -17.90 -7.51 28.35
C ALA A 514 -17.41 -8.94 28.71
N GLY A 515 -16.76 -9.12 29.86
CA GLY A 515 -16.24 -10.41 30.31
C GLY A 515 -14.93 -10.84 29.66
N VAL A 516 -14.21 -9.92 29.03
CA VAL A 516 -12.88 -10.18 28.45
C VAL A 516 -11.83 -10.06 29.55
N GLN A 517 -10.98 -11.07 29.69
CA GLN A 517 -9.81 -11.01 30.55
C GLN A 517 -8.69 -10.24 29.85
N VAL A 518 -8.18 -9.21 30.50
CA VAL A 518 -7.08 -8.36 30.00
C VAL A 518 -5.85 -8.61 30.84
N LEU A 519 -4.78 -9.11 30.22
CA LEU A 519 -3.47 -9.29 30.84
C LEU A 519 -2.44 -8.41 30.15
N CYS A 520 -1.73 -7.58 30.89
CA CYS A 520 -0.69 -6.70 30.36
C CYS A 520 0.65 -7.04 31.04
N LYS A 521 1.71 -7.21 30.21
CA LYS A 521 3.07 -7.50 30.69
C LYS A 521 4.02 -6.36 30.32
N ASP A 522 4.89 -6.01 31.26
CA ASP A 522 6.04 -5.12 30.98
C ASP A 522 7.17 -5.93 30.35
N LEU A 523 7.42 -5.75 29.06
CA LEU A 523 8.48 -6.42 28.32
C LEU A 523 9.78 -5.62 28.24
N THR A 524 9.89 -4.50 28.98
CA THR A 524 11.07 -3.62 28.91
C THR A 524 12.36 -4.40 29.15
N THR A 525 13.24 -4.39 28.14
CA THR A 525 14.52 -5.11 28.19
C THR A 525 15.63 -4.22 28.78
N ASP A 526 16.86 -4.74 28.75
CA ASP A 526 18.09 -4.01 29.12
C ASP A 526 18.29 -2.72 28.31
N LEU A 527 17.57 -2.50 27.20
CA LEU A 527 17.58 -1.28 26.41
C LEU A 527 16.92 -0.08 27.15
N GLY A 528 16.08 -0.36 28.16
CA GLY A 528 15.41 0.65 28.96
C GLY A 528 14.34 1.46 28.21
N ILE A 529 13.89 0.99 27.04
CA ILE A 529 12.78 1.56 26.29
C ILE A 529 11.53 0.75 26.61
N PRO A 530 10.44 1.38 27.13
CA PRO A 530 9.23 0.67 27.52
C PRO A 530 8.61 -0.11 26.37
N ALA A 531 8.31 -1.38 26.61
CA ALA A 531 7.56 -2.25 25.72
C ALA A 531 6.51 -3.03 26.51
N VAL A 532 5.31 -3.19 25.96
CA VAL A 532 4.17 -3.83 26.62
C VAL A 532 3.59 -4.91 25.73
N SER A 533 3.25 -6.04 26.34
CA SER A 533 2.44 -7.11 25.73
C SER A 533 1.05 -7.08 26.35
N VAL A 534 0.03 -7.15 25.51
CA VAL A 534 -1.38 -7.23 25.92
C VAL A 534 -1.97 -8.52 25.36
N ARG A 535 -2.64 -9.27 26.23
CA ARG A 535 -3.40 -10.47 25.87
C ARG A 535 -4.86 -10.31 26.31
N TYR A 536 -5.77 -10.54 25.39
CA TYR A 536 -7.20 -10.68 25.64
C TYR A 536 -7.58 -12.13 25.59
N VAL A 537 -8.37 -12.60 26.57
CA VAL A 537 -8.96 -13.94 26.56
C VAL A 537 -10.45 -13.80 26.78
N GLU A 538 -11.24 -14.39 25.89
CA GLU A 538 -12.70 -14.44 26.02
C GLU A 538 -13.24 -15.79 25.55
N GLY A 539 -14.51 -16.07 25.88
CA GLY A 539 -15.16 -17.34 25.57
C GLY A 539 -14.94 -18.42 26.63
N PRO A 540 -15.46 -19.65 26.39
CA PRO A 540 -15.35 -20.76 27.33
C PRO A 540 -13.93 -21.32 27.39
N ALA A 541 -13.56 -21.92 28.53
CA ALA A 541 -12.20 -22.42 28.79
C ALA A 541 -11.75 -23.53 27.82
N ASP A 542 -12.67 -24.30 27.29
CA ASP A 542 -12.42 -25.35 26.29
C ASP A 542 -12.31 -24.82 24.86
N ARG A 543 -12.72 -23.56 24.62
CA ARG A 543 -12.63 -22.87 23.33
C ARG A 543 -12.35 -21.38 23.53
N PRO A 544 -11.20 -21.01 24.12
CA PRO A 544 -10.87 -19.60 24.35
C PRO A 544 -10.57 -18.91 23.02
N MET A 545 -10.96 -17.66 22.89
CA MET A 545 -10.42 -16.77 21.88
C MET A 545 -9.29 -15.96 22.52
N VAL A 546 -8.09 -16.04 21.96
CA VAL A 546 -6.87 -15.42 22.50
C VAL A 546 -6.32 -14.43 21.49
N ALA A 547 -6.51 -13.13 21.75
CA ALA A 547 -5.89 -12.06 20.97
C ALA A 547 -4.66 -11.53 21.70
N HIS A 548 -3.61 -11.24 20.96
CA HIS A 548 -2.35 -10.74 21.50
C HIS A 548 -1.75 -9.67 20.62
N ALA A 549 -1.23 -8.62 21.24
CA ALA A 549 -0.45 -7.59 20.57
C ALA A 549 0.61 -7.00 21.50
N THR A 550 1.52 -6.25 20.90
CA THR A 550 2.62 -5.59 21.60
C THR A 550 2.79 -4.16 21.10
N SER A 551 3.40 -3.31 21.91
CA SER A 551 3.80 -1.98 21.46
C SER A 551 4.98 -1.48 22.29
N ALA A 552 5.84 -0.66 21.70
CA ALA A 552 6.89 0.08 22.40
C ALA A 552 6.69 1.58 22.25
N HIS A 553 7.05 2.31 23.32
CA HIS A 553 6.98 3.77 23.35
C HIS A 553 8.01 4.31 24.33
N LEU A 554 8.35 5.61 24.28
CA LEU A 554 9.23 6.23 25.29
C LEU A 554 8.57 6.38 26.66
N ASP A 555 7.26 6.29 26.71
CA ASP A 555 6.44 6.26 27.94
C ASP A 555 5.68 4.93 28.04
N LEU A 556 5.63 4.34 29.23
CA LEU A 556 4.97 3.04 29.46
C LEU A 556 3.45 3.11 29.21
N HIS A 557 2.81 4.25 29.51
CA HIS A 557 1.38 4.46 29.24
C HIS A 557 1.10 4.52 27.74
N GLY A 558 2.00 5.15 26.97
CA GLY A 558 1.92 5.14 25.51
C GLY A 558 2.07 3.74 24.91
N ALA A 559 3.02 2.94 25.41
CA ALA A 559 3.19 1.55 25.01
C ALA A 559 1.95 0.70 25.38
N LEU A 560 1.40 0.90 26.57
CA LEU A 560 0.17 0.21 27.00
C LEU A 560 -1.02 0.53 26.09
N LEU A 561 -1.26 1.81 25.80
CA LEU A 561 -2.36 2.23 24.92
C LEU A 561 -2.20 1.62 23.50
N GLY A 562 -1.00 1.73 22.91
CA GLY A 562 -0.73 1.16 21.60
C GLY A 562 -0.98 -0.35 21.55
N ALA A 563 -0.53 -1.10 22.57
CA ALA A 563 -0.74 -2.53 22.65
C ALA A 563 -2.23 -2.91 22.88
N LEU A 564 -2.98 -2.13 23.66
CA LEU A 564 -4.43 -2.33 23.84
C LEU A 564 -5.19 -2.14 22.52
N GLU A 565 -4.90 -1.06 21.78
CA GLU A 565 -5.52 -0.77 20.49
C GLU A 565 -5.20 -1.86 19.46
N GLU A 566 -3.95 -2.29 19.36
CA GLU A 566 -3.52 -3.34 18.44
C GLU A 566 -4.15 -4.70 18.79
N ALA A 567 -4.24 -5.04 20.10
CA ALA A 567 -4.90 -6.27 20.54
C ALA A 567 -6.41 -6.28 20.19
N ASP A 568 -7.04 -5.11 20.11
CA ASP A 568 -8.44 -5.00 19.70
C ASP A 568 -8.62 -5.23 18.18
N LEU A 569 -7.65 -4.79 17.35
CA LEU A 569 -7.60 -5.17 15.94
C LEU A 569 -7.49 -6.70 15.79
N CYS A 570 -6.55 -7.29 16.51
CA CYS A 570 -6.34 -8.74 16.54
C CYS A 570 -7.60 -9.49 16.97
N ARG A 571 -8.27 -9.03 18.02
CA ARG A 571 -9.52 -9.61 18.53
C ARG A 571 -10.63 -9.61 17.49
N THR A 572 -10.83 -8.49 16.80
CA THR A 572 -11.86 -8.37 15.74
C THR A 572 -11.55 -9.27 14.54
N GLY A 573 -10.28 -9.32 14.13
CA GLY A 573 -9.82 -10.22 13.07
C GLY A 573 -10.06 -11.69 13.41
N LEU A 574 -9.70 -12.11 14.64
CA LEU A 574 -9.92 -13.47 15.14
C LEU A 574 -11.39 -13.86 15.18
N ARG A 575 -12.27 -12.97 15.66
CA ARG A 575 -13.73 -13.26 15.65
C ARG A 575 -14.24 -13.56 14.26
N SER A 576 -13.87 -12.74 13.28
CA SER A 576 -14.28 -12.96 11.89
C SER A 576 -13.69 -14.27 11.34
N TRP A 577 -12.44 -14.58 11.64
CA TRP A 577 -11.77 -15.78 11.17
C TRP A 577 -12.37 -17.05 11.79
N LEU A 578 -12.59 -17.07 13.12
CA LEU A 578 -13.14 -18.21 13.86
C LEU A 578 -14.63 -18.47 13.55
N ALA A 579 -15.36 -17.45 13.04
CA ALA A 579 -16.74 -17.63 12.59
C ALA A 579 -16.84 -18.44 11.29
N GLU A 580 -15.78 -18.44 10.48
CA GLU A 580 -15.77 -19.07 9.16
C GLU A 580 -14.96 -20.37 9.09
N ARG A 581 -14.14 -20.66 10.10
CA ARG A 581 -13.16 -21.75 10.07
C ARG A 581 -13.06 -22.48 11.40
N ASP A 582 -12.75 -23.78 11.33
CA ASP A 582 -12.38 -24.57 12.50
C ASP A 582 -10.93 -24.28 12.92
N ILE A 583 -10.65 -24.44 14.21
CA ILE A 583 -9.29 -24.30 14.75
C ILE A 583 -8.47 -25.52 14.32
N PRO A 584 -7.32 -25.35 13.64
CA PRO A 584 -6.49 -26.47 13.21
C PRO A 584 -6.06 -27.37 14.39
N GLY A 585 -5.96 -28.67 14.18
CA GLY A 585 -5.37 -29.60 15.13
C GLY A 585 -3.90 -29.27 15.42
N VAL A 586 -3.33 -29.83 16.50
CA VAL A 586 -1.91 -29.56 16.86
C VAL A 586 -0.94 -30.09 15.79
N ASP A 587 -1.34 -31.19 15.12
CA ASP A 587 -0.53 -31.86 14.10
C ASP A 587 -0.78 -31.29 12.68
N ASP A 588 -1.88 -30.56 12.46
CA ASP A 588 -2.31 -30.04 11.16
C ASP A 588 -1.79 -28.61 10.90
N ILE A 589 -0.93 -28.07 11.78
CA ILE A 589 -0.39 -26.73 11.61
C ILE A 589 0.65 -26.76 10.49
N GLU A 590 0.17 -26.61 9.26
CA GLU A 590 1.01 -26.14 8.20
C GLU A 590 1.52 -24.73 8.57
N LEU A 591 2.77 -24.48 8.20
CA LEU A 591 3.60 -23.34 8.61
C LEU A 591 3.13 -21.99 8.04
N ASP A 592 1.81 -21.83 7.84
CA ASP A 592 1.23 -20.59 7.37
C ASP A 592 1.06 -19.58 8.52
N ARG A 593 1.21 -18.31 8.18
CA ARG A 593 1.14 -17.16 9.07
C ARG A 593 -0.17 -17.07 9.86
N SER A 594 -1.28 -17.50 9.25
CA SER A 594 -2.62 -17.53 9.86
C SER A 594 -2.72 -18.46 11.06
N ASP A 595 -1.93 -19.56 11.09
CA ASP A 595 -2.00 -20.57 12.11
C ASP A 595 -1.35 -20.13 13.42
N PHE A 596 -0.34 -19.26 13.39
CA PHE A 596 0.26 -18.70 14.60
C PHE A 596 -0.73 -17.85 15.38
N TYR A 597 -1.53 -17.10 14.67
CA TYR A 597 -2.51 -16.18 15.21
C TYR A 597 -3.66 -16.91 15.94
N THR A 598 -4.04 -18.08 15.47
CA THR A 598 -5.15 -18.88 16.02
C THR A 598 -4.69 -20.02 16.91
N TYR A 599 -3.39 -20.29 16.98
CA TYR A 599 -2.84 -21.44 17.69
C TYR A 599 -3.36 -21.56 19.13
N TYR A 600 -3.35 -20.46 19.89
CA TYR A 600 -3.74 -20.47 21.31
C TYR A 600 -5.26 -20.43 21.54
N CYS A 601 -6.06 -20.36 20.49
CA CYS A 601 -7.51 -20.53 20.57
C CYS A 601 -7.92 -22.02 20.69
N GLY A 602 -6.99 -22.94 20.55
CA GLY A 602 -7.23 -24.39 20.74
C GLY A 602 -7.29 -24.80 22.22
N PRO A 603 -8.05 -25.86 22.53
CA PRO A 603 -8.21 -26.36 23.89
C PRO A 603 -6.86 -26.69 24.57
N GLY A 604 -6.68 -26.22 25.79
CA GLY A 604 -5.49 -26.52 26.60
C GLY A 604 -4.17 -25.89 26.11
N ARG A 605 -4.15 -25.14 24.99
CA ARG A 605 -2.89 -24.64 24.43
C ARG A 605 -2.29 -23.46 25.21
N LEU A 606 -3.08 -22.71 25.94
CA LEU A 606 -2.56 -21.68 26.86
C LEU A 606 -1.73 -22.28 27.97
N SER A 607 -2.05 -23.49 28.45
CA SER A 607 -1.28 -24.18 29.49
C SER A 607 0.13 -24.63 29.04
N LEU A 608 0.43 -24.60 27.75
CA LEU A 608 1.75 -24.87 27.19
C LEU A 608 2.74 -23.72 27.40
N VAL A 609 2.26 -22.54 27.74
CA VAL A 609 3.04 -21.29 27.90
C VAL A 609 2.74 -20.61 29.26
N PRO A 610 2.94 -21.32 30.42
CA PRO A 610 2.56 -20.81 31.74
C PRO A 610 3.31 -19.52 32.11
N PHE A 611 4.52 -19.33 31.62
CA PHE A 611 5.31 -18.11 31.84
C PHE A 611 4.58 -16.85 31.42
N TRP A 612 3.59 -16.97 30.54
CA TRP A 612 2.80 -15.82 30.09
C TRP A 612 1.86 -15.29 31.18
N ASP A 613 1.43 -16.16 32.12
CA ASP A 613 0.63 -15.79 33.28
C ASP A 613 1.47 -15.49 34.51
N GLU A 614 2.71 -15.99 34.58
CA GLU A 614 3.61 -15.87 35.73
C GLU A 614 4.30 -14.48 35.76
N GLY A 615 4.77 -14.11 36.94
CA GLY A 615 5.56 -12.91 37.19
C GLY A 615 4.95 -12.01 38.27
N PRO A 616 5.76 -11.12 38.86
CA PRO A 616 5.28 -10.24 39.94
C PRO A 616 4.29 -9.18 39.41
N LEU A 617 3.31 -8.83 40.24
CA LEU A 617 2.45 -7.68 39.98
C LEU A 617 3.27 -6.39 40.17
N ARG A 618 3.20 -5.48 39.19
CA ARG A 618 3.89 -4.18 39.19
C ARG A 618 2.89 -3.05 39.02
N PRO A 619 2.88 -2.07 39.92
CA PRO A 619 2.09 -0.85 39.72
C PRO A 619 2.54 -0.10 38.46
N LEU A 620 1.58 0.53 37.77
CA LEU A 620 1.91 1.46 36.69
C LEU A 620 2.64 2.68 37.26
N PRO A 621 3.84 3.05 36.76
CA PRO A 621 4.51 4.27 37.16
C PRO A 621 3.71 5.50 36.70
N ALA A 622 4.06 6.68 37.21
CA ALA A 622 3.53 7.93 36.67
C ALA A 622 3.96 8.09 35.18
N PRO A 623 3.13 8.69 34.34
CA PRO A 623 3.48 8.97 32.94
C PRO A 623 4.78 9.77 32.83
N SER A 624 5.62 9.40 31.88
CA SER A 624 6.84 10.14 31.56
C SER A 624 6.52 11.41 30.77
N PRO A 625 7.29 12.51 30.96
CA PRO A 625 7.13 13.69 30.11
C PRO A 625 7.35 13.36 28.63
N ALA A 626 6.45 13.86 27.78
CA ALA A 626 6.61 13.72 26.35
C ALA A 626 7.86 14.47 25.85
N PRO A 627 8.63 13.92 24.90
CA PRO A 627 9.71 14.66 24.22
C PRO A 627 9.17 15.92 23.53
N ALA A 628 10.01 16.95 23.45
CA ALA A 628 9.62 18.24 22.86
C ALA A 628 9.33 18.18 21.36
N SER A 629 9.89 17.18 20.67
CA SER A 629 9.72 16.94 19.22
C SER A 629 10.02 15.50 18.88
N TYR A 630 9.65 15.07 17.65
CA TYR A 630 10.05 13.76 17.10
C TYR A 630 11.57 13.63 17.00
N GLN A 631 12.28 14.72 16.64
CA GLN A 631 13.73 14.71 16.63
C GLN A 631 14.30 14.39 18.03
N ALA A 632 13.84 15.07 19.07
CA ALA A 632 14.28 14.81 20.44
C ALA A 632 13.95 13.38 20.90
N ALA A 633 12.82 12.84 20.47
CA ALA A 633 12.44 11.45 20.72
C ALA A 633 13.39 10.46 20.04
N VAL A 634 13.74 10.69 18.77
CA VAL A 634 14.71 9.87 18.03
C VAL A 634 16.08 9.92 18.72
N GLU A 635 16.57 11.11 19.07
CA GLU A 635 17.85 11.30 19.77
C GLU A 635 17.89 10.51 21.09
N GLU A 636 16.80 10.49 21.86
CA GLU A 636 16.71 9.72 23.11
C GLU A 636 16.73 8.20 22.87
N VAL A 637 16.00 7.70 21.86
CA VAL A 637 16.04 6.26 21.49
C VAL A 637 17.44 5.88 21.02
N VAL A 638 18.05 6.67 20.14
CA VAL A 638 19.41 6.45 19.63
C VAL A 638 20.43 6.44 20.76
N ARG A 639 20.32 7.38 21.70
CA ARG A 639 21.21 7.44 22.87
C ARG A 639 21.14 6.16 23.72
N ARG A 640 19.90 5.64 23.99
CA ARG A 640 19.71 4.39 24.74
C ARG A 640 20.29 3.19 24.00
N LEU A 641 20.05 3.08 22.72
CA LEU A 641 20.57 2.00 21.87
C LEU A 641 22.11 2.04 21.78
N ALA A 642 22.69 3.24 21.56
CA ALA A 642 24.14 3.43 21.50
C ALA A 642 24.83 3.11 22.82
N ALA A 643 24.20 3.42 23.96
CA ALA A 643 24.71 3.06 25.30
C ALA A 643 24.81 1.53 25.51
N ARG A 644 24.12 0.74 24.68
CA ARG A 644 24.18 -0.74 24.65
C ARG A 644 25.00 -1.29 23.48
N GLY A 645 25.70 -0.42 22.74
CA GLY A 645 26.59 -0.80 21.64
C GLY A 645 25.88 -1.06 20.32
N HIS A 646 24.63 -0.61 20.15
CA HIS A 646 23.90 -0.71 18.91
C HIS A 646 24.02 0.57 18.07
N GLU A 647 24.20 0.43 16.76
CA GLU A 647 24.22 1.52 15.79
C GLU A 647 22.90 1.53 14.98
N PRO A 648 21.91 2.36 15.32
CA PRO A 648 20.71 2.48 14.51
C PRO A 648 20.99 3.16 13.16
N ILE A 649 20.37 2.66 12.09
CA ILE A 649 20.53 3.15 10.73
C ILE A 649 19.14 3.43 10.17
N ALA A 650 18.96 4.58 9.54
CA ALA A 650 17.75 4.94 8.82
C ALA A 650 17.98 4.88 7.30
N VAL A 651 17.04 4.30 6.59
CA VAL A 651 17.00 4.26 5.11
C VAL A 651 15.67 4.89 4.68
N ASP A 652 15.73 6.05 4.01
CA ASP A 652 14.54 6.66 3.42
C ASP A 652 14.16 5.89 2.14
N ILE A 653 12.97 5.34 2.13
CA ILE A 653 12.40 4.58 1.01
C ILE A 653 11.13 5.24 0.46
N THR A 654 10.94 6.51 0.72
CA THR A 654 9.72 7.25 0.36
C THR A 654 9.57 7.38 -1.15
N PRO A 655 8.56 6.79 -1.80
CA PRO A 655 8.27 7.06 -3.19
C PRO A 655 7.68 8.46 -3.37
N VAL A 656 7.83 9.04 -4.57
CA VAL A 656 7.41 10.41 -4.88
C VAL A 656 5.92 10.66 -4.62
N ASP A 657 5.06 9.73 -4.99
CA ASP A 657 3.60 9.81 -4.79
C ASP A 657 3.18 9.79 -3.32
N VAL A 658 3.90 9.04 -2.49
CA VAL A 658 3.71 9.04 -1.03
C VAL A 658 4.17 10.38 -0.45
N ALA A 659 5.32 10.90 -0.89
CA ALA A 659 5.82 12.21 -0.47
C ALA A 659 4.85 13.34 -0.84
N GLU A 660 4.21 13.29 -2.00
CA GLU A 660 3.17 14.25 -2.42
C GLU A 660 1.92 14.25 -1.54
N CYS A 661 1.68 13.16 -0.83
CA CYS A 661 0.62 13.03 0.17
C CYS A 661 1.06 13.48 1.57
N GLY A 662 2.26 14.06 1.71
CA GLY A 662 2.80 14.58 2.97
C GLY A 662 3.22 13.48 3.95
N VAL A 663 3.62 12.32 3.45
CA VAL A 663 4.07 11.16 4.24
C VAL A 663 5.50 10.81 3.87
N ARG A 664 6.30 10.45 4.87
CA ARG A 664 7.63 9.84 4.72
C ARG A 664 7.58 8.39 5.16
N VAL A 665 8.37 7.56 4.50
CA VAL A 665 8.52 6.15 4.86
C VAL A 665 9.99 5.85 5.05
N VAL A 666 10.34 5.39 6.25
CA VAL A 666 11.70 5.07 6.64
C VAL A 666 11.79 3.61 7.04
N ARG A 667 12.86 2.96 6.66
CA ARG A 667 13.29 1.68 7.20
C ARG A 667 14.35 1.91 8.26
N SER A 668 14.05 1.65 9.52
CA SER A 668 15.01 1.62 10.62
C SER A 668 15.61 0.22 10.75
N VAL A 669 16.94 0.13 10.76
CA VAL A 669 17.67 -1.12 10.95
C VAL A 669 18.60 -0.94 12.15
N VAL A 670 18.50 -1.83 13.13
CA VAL A 670 19.35 -1.81 14.32
C VAL A 670 20.08 -3.15 14.40
N PRO A 671 21.31 -3.22 13.90
CA PRO A 671 22.11 -4.42 13.95
C PRO A 671 22.26 -4.96 15.37
N GLY A 672 22.11 -6.27 15.55
CA GLY A 672 22.20 -6.96 16.81
C GLY A 672 20.87 -7.12 17.57
N LEU A 673 19.80 -6.43 17.22
CA LEU A 673 18.49 -6.65 17.83
C LEU A 673 17.74 -7.83 17.18
N CYS A 674 16.91 -8.51 17.97
CA CYS A 674 16.16 -9.69 17.54
C CYS A 674 14.92 -9.28 16.75
N PRO A 675 14.71 -9.73 15.50
CA PRO A 675 13.43 -9.59 14.82
C PRO A 675 12.45 -10.66 15.34
N ILE A 676 11.17 -10.42 15.15
CA ILE A 676 10.20 -11.51 15.18
C ILE A 676 10.30 -12.32 13.88
N THR A 677 9.84 -13.55 13.94
CA THR A 677 9.65 -14.39 12.76
C THR A 677 8.26 -15.00 12.80
N LEU A 678 7.63 -15.04 11.63
CA LEU A 678 6.30 -15.60 11.45
C LEU A 678 6.37 -17.00 10.80
N ARG A 679 7.50 -17.67 10.95
CA ARG A 679 7.75 -19.01 10.41
C ARG A 679 8.28 -19.93 11.49
N ARG A 680 7.66 -21.09 11.64
CA ARG A 680 8.10 -22.10 12.60
C ARG A 680 9.46 -22.72 12.26
N ASP A 681 9.73 -22.87 10.96
CA ASP A 681 10.94 -23.51 10.44
C ASP A 681 12.15 -22.58 10.35
N PHE A 682 11.96 -21.27 10.53
CA PHE A 682 13.03 -20.28 10.47
C PHE A 682 12.80 -19.17 11.49
N ARG A 683 13.33 -19.34 12.68
CA ARG A 683 13.17 -18.44 13.84
C ARG A 683 14.35 -17.48 14.02
N ARG A 684 15.36 -17.54 13.13
CA ARG A 684 16.55 -16.66 13.13
C ARG A 684 17.31 -16.73 14.45
N ARG A 685 17.53 -17.92 14.96
CA ARG A 685 18.13 -18.22 16.26
C ARG A 685 19.66 -18.08 16.30
N GLY A 686 20.32 -17.68 15.21
CA GLY A 686 21.77 -17.42 15.17
C GLY A 686 22.21 -16.13 15.85
N GLY A 687 21.29 -15.25 16.27
CA GLY A 687 21.60 -13.98 16.91
C GLY A 687 21.98 -14.14 18.39
N ARG A 688 23.15 -13.60 18.81
CA ARG A 688 23.65 -13.72 20.20
C ARG A 688 22.74 -13.05 21.22
N ARG A 689 22.11 -11.91 20.89
CA ARG A 689 21.27 -11.15 21.81
C ARG A 689 20.10 -11.96 22.35
N LEU A 690 19.54 -12.86 21.55
CA LEU A 690 18.45 -13.74 21.97
C LEU A 690 18.80 -14.51 23.26
N TYR A 691 20.03 -14.93 23.39
CA TYR A 691 20.53 -15.72 24.52
C TYR A 691 21.10 -14.85 25.65
N GLU A 692 21.75 -13.72 25.29
CA GLU A 692 22.49 -12.87 26.24
C GLU A 692 21.59 -11.87 26.96
N ALA A 693 20.51 -11.39 26.32
CA ALA A 693 19.66 -10.35 26.91
C ALA A 693 19.04 -10.75 28.25
N PRO A 694 18.49 -11.97 28.46
CA PRO A 694 17.96 -12.39 29.76
C PRO A 694 19.03 -12.40 30.88
N VAL A 695 20.30 -12.68 30.54
CA VAL A 695 21.41 -12.62 31.51
C VAL A 695 21.74 -11.18 31.86
N ARG A 696 21.79 -10.29 30.87
CA ARG A 696 22.02 -8.85 31.10
C ARG A 696 20.88 -8.19 31.90
N MET A 697 19.68 -8.70 31.77
CA MET A 697 18.51 -8.28 32.56
C MET A 697 18.54 -8.85 33.99
N GLY A 698 19.49 -9.75 34.32
CA GLY A 698 19.55 -10.43 35.63
C GLY A 698 18.46 -11.48 35.85
N LEU A 699 17.76 -11.89 34.80
CA LEU A 699 16.68 -12.88 34.86
C LEU A 699 17.16 -14.31 34.73
N ARG A 700 18.40 -14.49 34.27
CA ARG A 700 19.06 -15.80 34.17
C ARG A 700 20.54 -15.67 34.55
N ALA A 701 21.08 -16.76 35.17
CA ALA A 701 22.48 -16.84 35.54
C ALA A 701 23.40 -17.14 34.33
N ALA A 702 22.88 -17.81 33.29
CA ALA A 702 23.60 -18.17 32.08
C ALA A 702 22.64 -18.18 30.88
N PRO A 703 23.17 -18.02 29.64
CA PRO A 703 22.38 -18.15 28.40
C PRO A 703 21.78 -19.58 28.28
N LEU A 704 20.59 -19.65 27.71
CA LEU A 704 20.00 -20.94 27.30
C LEU A 704 20.72 -21.47 26.06
N THR A 705 20.64 -22.78 25.87
CA THR A 705 20.95 -23.44 24.59
C THR A 705 19.75 -23.29 23.62
N GLU A 706 19.95 -23.54 22.33
CA GLU A 706 18.87 -23.49 21.35
C GLU A 706 17.73 -24.49 21.65
N ASP A 707 18.06 -25.67 22.19
CA ASP A 707 17.07 -26.69 22.56
C ASP A 707 16.22 -26.30 23.78
N GLU A 708 16.71 -25.40 24.61
CA GLU A 708 15.99 -24.87 25.76
C GLU A 708 15.07 -23.71 25.45
N LEU A 709 15.15 -23.15 24.22
CA LEU A 709 14.26 -22.10 23.80
C LEU A 709 12.81 -22.60 23.62
N ASN A 710 11.87 -21.66 23.65
CA ASN A 710 10.45 -21.96 23.50
C ASN A 710 10.15 -22.68 22.17
N PRO A 711 9.59 -23.91 22.18
CA PRO A 711 9.24 -24.61 20.95
C PRO A 711 7.94 -24.08 20.31
N TYR A 712 7.10 -23.37 21.06
CA TYR A 712 5.77 -22.95 20.65
C TYR A 712 5.81 -21.63 19.84
N PRO A 713 4.86 -21.46 18.90
CA PRO A 713 4.83 -20.27 18.05
C PRO A 713 4.52 -19.01 18.84
N LEU A 714 5.04 -17.87 18.37
CA LEU A 714 4.71 -16.54 18.90
C LEU A 714 3.30 -16.15 18.41
N PRO A 715 2.36 -15.79 19.30
CA PRO A 715 0.98 -15.45 18.91
C PRO A 715 0.86 -14.01 18.39
N LEU A 716 1.65 -13.64 17.38
CA LEU A 716 1.57 -12.34 16.71
C LEU A 716 1.12 -12.51 15.27
N GLY A 717 0.19 -11.64 14.82
CA GLY A 717 -0.35 -11.61 13.48
C GLY A 717 0.34 -10.60 12.55
#